data_769a30b73ff7f95c1268014f6066291c
#
_entry.id   769a30b73ff7f95c1268014f6066291c
#
_cell.length_a   1.000
_cell.length_b   1.000
_cell.length_c   1.000
_cell.angle_alpha   90.00
_cell.angle_beta   90.00
_cell.angle_gamma   90.00
#
_symmetry.space_group_name_H-M   'P 1'
#
loop_
_entity.id
_entity.type
_entity.pdbx_description
1 polymer ?
#
loop_
_entity_poly.entity_id
_entity_poly.type
_entity_poly.pdbx_seq_one_letter_code
_entity_poly.pdbx_strand_id
1 'polypeptide(L)'
;MMYTLSKELEQELIVSAPELQPSYAAIVEYLEAINQKEASGSNSQELQNQLAIQLGRLEDLVQGYIQIKKNPHHYLDADKELTEGYQAIKGTEQDLLKKLQYLNQAVLQDFHISQRLSPKDETAIPVAGKAKTKQELAIERDLINQLIKGESQWVYRPELNTEDLLWGNFFAKLEANNVRILQDHPLTNSEKNQIKNQLNFVNFYEAAKWIVGENGIAKVQVQREDASLGTIRLEVLWRNNVAGGKSSYEVVNQVITGGEGIRQRRGDVTLLINGLPMIQIELKSRSHPYMDAFRQIKKYDQEGQFRGIFSSLQMFVVSNVTDTRYIAAAKANKLNERFLTKWVDSENRPQPQLFDFAESVLSIPRAHEMVMQYSVIDDDKKALILLRPYQVHAIEAIREASRKRQSGYIWHTTGSGKTLTSYKVSRNLLQIPSIEKTIFVIDRTDLDQQTTSSFQSYAENDMIDIDETDDTQELVKNLASDDRRVVVTTIQKINAMIRQFDEGRHQKVYNRIKQLKLAFVVDECHRAVTPERQRHLEHFFTNSLWYGFTGTPIFTENKREQKGDLAQTTEEQYGDCLHQYTVKEAIHDKAVLGFNVEYQTTMPGWAEDEIDEERYDDEGHMLAVLDAILNRSRRKLGFQNGVGKTYEAILTVKSIARAQAYYNLIKQVKNGEKSLSISENVKKVLPDFPKVAITYSCLLYTSPSPR
;
A
#
# COMPACT_ATOMS: atom_id res chain seq x y z
N MET A 1 5.22 -34.84 -33.53
CA MET A 1 4.19 -34.04 -34.28
C MET A 1 4.78 -32.67 -34.50
N MET A 2 4.73 -32.09 -35.66
CA MET A 2 5.18 -30.70 -35.86
C MET A 2 4.07 -29.76 -35.46
N TYR A 3 4.33 -28.90 -34.49
CA TYR A 3 3.39 -27.86 -34.06
C TYR A 3 3.49 -26.69 -35.02
N THR A 4 2.41 -26.35 -35.69
CA THR A 4 2.32 -25.19 -36.60
C THR A 4 1.09 -24.40 -36.28
N LEU A 5 1.25 -23.08 -36.09
CA LEU A 5 0.12 -22.16 -36.12
C LEU A 5 -0.50 -22.13 -37.49
N SER A 6 -1.84 -22.02 -37.55
CA SER A 6 -2.48 -21.93 -38.86
C SER A 6 -2.06 -20.63 -39.54
N LYS A 7 -1.72 -20.70 -40.84
CA LYS A 7 -1.38 -19.54 -41.64
C LYS A 7 -2.51 -18.50 -41.68
N GLU A 8 -3.74 -18.93 -41.46
CA GLU A 8 -4.93 -18.09 -41.39
C GLU A 8 -4.91 -17.21 -40.16
N LEU A 9 -4.53 -17.77 -38.99
CA LEU A 9 -4.38 -17.01 -37.74
C LEU A 9 -3.23 -16.01 -37.82
N GLU A 10 -2.13 -16.40 -38.50
CA GLU A 10 -0.99 -15.53 -38.76
C GLU A 10 -1.36 -14.32 -39.59
N GLN A 11 -2.06 -14.54 -40.71
CA GLN A 11 -2.53 -13.45 -41.56
C GLN A 11 -3.56 -12.56 -40.88
N GLU A 12 -4.45 -13.13 -40.09
CA GLU A 12 -5.48 -12.40 -39.39
C GLU A 12 -4.87 -11.49 -38.29
N LEU A 13 -3.84 -11.96 -37.59
CA LEU A 13 -3.10 -11.16 -36.58
C LEU A 13 -2.25 -10.05 -37.21
N ILE A 14 -1.52 -10.33 -38.29
CA ILE A 14 -0.68 -9.34 -38.97
C ILE A 14 -1.52 -8.19 -39.58
N VAL A 15 -2.71 -8.50 -40.11
CA VAL A 15 -3.58 -7.51 -40.74
C VAL A 15 -4.44 -6.76 -39.72
N SER A 16 -4.83 -7.43 -38.63
CA SER A 16 -5.86 -6.93 -37.72
C SER A 16 -5.32 -6.29 -36.43
N ALA A 17 -4.12 -6.64 -36.03
CA ALA A 17 -3.51 -6.13 -34.80
C ALA A 17 -1.97 -6.18 -34.87
N PRO A 18 -1.33 -5.23 -35.58
CA PRO A 18 0.13 -5.19 -35.73
C PRO A 18 0.88 -5.16 -34.42
N GLU A 19 0.29 -4.60 -33.35
CA GLU A 19 0.87 -4.50 -32.02
C GLU A 19 1.03 -5.87 -31.33
N LEU A 20 0.26 -6.87 -31.74
CA LEU A 20 0.37 -8.25 -31.25
C LEU A 20 1.47 -9.03 -31.96
N GLN A 21 2.01 -8.51 -33.06
CA GLN A 21 3.02 -9.16 -33.88
C GLN A 21 4.30 -9.57 -33.08
N PRO A 22 4.84 -8.76 -32.15
CA PRO A 22 6.00 -9.20 -31.37
C PRO A 22 5.72 -10.41 -30.47
N SER A 23 4.54 -10.46 -29.86
CA SER A 23 4.14 -11.60 -29.02
C SER A 23 3.89 -12.84 -29.84
N TYR A 24 3.35 -12.68 -31.05
CA TYR A 24 3.12 -13.75 -31.98
C TYR A 24 4.42 -14.31 -32.56
N ALA A 25 5.36 -13.45 -32.96
CA ALA A 25 6.67 -13.86 -33.43
C ALA A 25 7.44 -14.69 -32.36
N ALA A 26 7.36 -14.29 -31.09
CA ALA A 26 7.95 -15.05 -29.99
C ALA A 26 7.31 -16.44 -29.84
N ILE A 27 5.99 -16.57 -30.05
CA ILE A 27 5.30 -17.88 -30.01
C ILE A 27 5.80 -18.77 -31.12
N VAL A 28 5.95 -18.27 -32.35
CA VAL A 28 6.46 -19.01 -33.49
C VAL A 28 7.89 -19.49 -33.23
N GLU A 29 8.75 -18.63 -32.71
CA GLU A 29 10.14 -18.95 -32.37
C GLU A 29 10.23 -20.07 -31.32
N TYR A 30 9.41 -20.02 -30.28
CA TYR A 30 9.35 -21.10 -29.28
C TYR A 30 8.83 -22.42 -29.84
N LEU A 31 7.81 -22.39 -30.71
CA LEU A 31 7.30 -23.61 -31.38
C LEU A 31 8.37 -24.24 -32.27
N GLU A 32 9.10 -23.46 -33.06
CA GLU A 32 10.19 -23.94 -33.88
C GLU A 32 11.33 -24.54 -33.05
N ALA A 33 11.73 -23.87 -31.98
CA ALA A 33 12.77 -24.37 -31.08
C ALA A 33 12.36 -25.66 -30.37
N ILE A 34 11.09 -25.81 -29.98
CA ILE A 34 10.54 -27.03 -29.37
C ILE A 34 10.58 -28.17 -30.41
N ASN A 35 10.09 -27.93 -31.63
CA ASN A 35 10.10 -28.93 -32.69
C ASN A 35 11.52 -29.42 -33.02
N GLN A 36 12.52 -28.51 -33.01
CA GLN A 36 13.92 -28.88 -33.25
C GLN A 36 14.48 -29.73 -32.11
N LYS A 37 14.19 -29.38 -30.86
CA LYS A 37 14.66 -30.15 -29.69
C LYS A 37 14.00 -31.53 -29.62
N GLU A 38 12.73 -31.66 -29.89
CA GLU A 38 12.03 -32.94 -29.91
C GLU A 38 12.52 -33.85 -31.05
N ALA A 39 12.80 -33.26 -32.23
CA ALA A 39 13.38 -33.99 -33.33
C ALA A 39 14.80 -34.56 -32.98
N SER A 40 15.53 -33.90 -32.12
CA SER A 40 16.85 -34.34 -31.61
C SER A 40 16.80 -35.27 -30.39
N GLY A 41 15.59 -35.56 -29.86
CA GLY A 41 15.41 -36.35 -28.64
C GLY A 41 15.84 -35.62 -27.36
N SER A 42 16.01 -34.31 -27.38
CA SER A 42 16.45 -33.51 -26.25
C SER A 42 15.26 -32.99 -25.44
N ASN A 43 15.46 -32.70 -24.14
CA ASN A 43 14.41 -32.17 -23.27
C ASN A 43 14.02 -30.77 -23.68
N SER A 44 12.73 -30.55 -23.97
CA SER A 44 12.13 -29.26 -24.38
C SER A 44 11.27 -28.59 -23.30
N GLN A 45 11.25 -29.11 -22.06
CA GLN A 45 10.33 -28.70 -21.00
C GLN A 45 10.40 -27.20 -20.65
N GLU A 46 11.59 -26.63 -20.67
CA GLU A 46 11.75 -25.20 -20.38
C GLU A 46 11.18 -24.32 -21.48
N LEU A 47 11.39 -24.69 -22.75
CA LEU A 47 10.81 -23.99 -23.89
C LEU A 47 9.27 -24.10 -23.92
N GLN A 48 8.73 -25.27 -23.52
CA GLN A 48 7.29 -25.48 -23.39
C GLN A 48 6.68 -24.56 -22.34
N ASN A 49 7.37 -24.35 -21.20
CA ASN A 49 6.95 -23.41 -20.17
C ASN A 49 6.96 -21.96 -20.67
N GLN A 50 8.00 -21.57 -21.42
CA GLN A 50 8.08 -20.22 -22.01
C GLN A 50 6.99 -20.00 -23.08
N LEU A 51 6.71 -21.00 -23.90
CA LEU A 51 5.60 -20.93 -24.87
C LEU A 51 4.25 -20.73 -24.17
N ALA A 52 3.97 -21.44 -23.08
CA ALA A 52 2.73 -21.28 -22.32
C ALA A 52 2.59 -19.85 -21.74
N ILE A 53 3.70 -19.24 -21.31
CA ILE A 53 3.73 -17.84 -20.82
C ILE A 53 3.38 -16.86 -21.96
N GLN A 54 3.97 -17.05 -23.15
CA GLN A 54 3.72 -16.17 -24.29
C GLN A 54 2.29 -16.29 -24.83
N LEU A 55 1.74 -17.51 -24.84
CA LEU A 55 0.33 -17.74 -25.22
C LEU A 55 -0.62 -17.06 -24.24
N GLY A 56 -0.35 -17.14 -22.93
CA GLY A 56 -1.13 -16.44 -21.91
C GLY A 56 -1.08 -14.91 -22.08
N ARG A 57 0.10 -14.36 -22.36
CA ARG A 57 0.24 -12.91 -22.64
C ARG A 57 -0.54 -12.45 -23.85
N LEU A 58 -0.51 -13.24 -24.94
CA LEU A 58 -1.28 -12.91 -26.13
C LEU A 58 -2.79 -12.96 -25.87
N GLU A 59 -3.26 -13.96 -25.11
CA GLU A 59 -4.66 -14.06 -24.70
C GLU A 59 -5.11 -12.86 -23.85
N ASP A 60 -4.29 -12.43 -22.88
CA ASP A 60 -4.57 -11.27 -22.03
C ASP A 60 -4.65 -9.96 -22.85
N LEU A 61 -3.74 -9.79 -23.84
CA LEU A 61 -3.77 -8.64 -24.74
C LEU A 61 -5.05 -8.61 -25.55
N VAL A 62 -5.46 -9.74 -26.15
CA VAL A 62 -6.71 -9.82 -26.93
C VAL A 62 -7.92 -9.57 -26.04
N GLN A 63 -7.96 -10.08 -24.82
CA GLN A 63 -9.02 -9.77 -23.87
C GLN A 63 -9.06 -8.28 -23.51
N GLY A 64 -7.90 -7.64 -23.34
CA GLY A 64 -7.78 -6.20 -23.11
C GLY A 64 -8.44 -5.40 -24.27
N TYR A 65 -8.13 -5.74 -25.50
CA TYR A 65 -8.75 -5.13 -26.68
C TYR A 65 -10.28 -5.31 -26.74
N ILE A 66 -10.78 -6.51 -26.38
CA ILE A 66 -12.23 -6.78 -26.31
C ILE A 66 -12.91 -5.92 -25.23
N GLN A 67 -12.27 -5.70 -24.10
CA GLN A 67 -12.81 -4.86 -23.03
C GLN A 67 -12.84 -3.38 -23.41
N ILE A 68 -11.81 -2.88 -24.10
CA ILE A 68 -11.75 -1.52 -24.64
C ILE A 68 -12.94 -1.27 -25.59
N LYS A 69 -13.28 -2.25 -26.43
CA LYS A 69 -14.42 -2.16 -27.37
C LYS A 69 -15.78 -2.13 -26.67
N LYS A 70 -15.95 -2.96 -25.65
CA LYS A 70 -17.20 -3.00 -24.90
C LYS A 70 -17.48 -1.71 -24.13
N ASN A 71 -16.44 -0.98 -23.72
CA ASN A 71 -16.54 0.25 -22.94
C ASN A 71 -15.61 1.35 -23.46
N PRO A 72 -15.79 1.85 -24.70
CA PRO A 72 -14.87 2.81 -25.32
C PRO A 72 -14.75 4.12 -24.55
N HIS A 73 -15.80 4.53 -23.81
CA HIS A 73 -15.79 5.77 -23.04
C HIS A 73 -14.92 5.71 -21.77
N HIS A 74 -14.49 4.54 -21.36
CA HIS A 74 -13.64 4.37 -20.17
C HIS A 74 -12.14 4.45 -20.51
N TYR A 75 -11.78 4.34 -21.79
CA TYR A 75 -10.41 4.20 -22.27
C TYR A 75 -10.02 5.24 -23.34
N LEU A 76 -10.92 6.15 -23.69
CA LEU A 76 -10.77 7.09 -24.83
C LEU A 76 -9.58 8.06 -24.74
N ASP A 77 -8.90 8.14 -23.58
CA ASP A 77 -7.77 9.05 -23.36
C ASP A 77 -6.44 8.32 -23.07
N ALA A 78 -6.41 7.00 -23.07
CA ALA A 78 -5.25 6.27 -22.56
C ALA A 78 -4.20 5.96 -23.62
N ASP A 79 -4.57 5.75 -24.88
CA ASP A 79 -3.57 5.48 -25.92
C ASP A 79 -4.20 5.56 -27.32
N LYS A 80 -3.75 6.53 -28.13
CA LYS A 80 -4.25 6.73 -29.48
C LYS A 80 -3.88 5.56 -30.41
N GLU A 81 -2.70 4.97 -30.20
CA GLU A 81 -2.21 3.80 -30.95
C GLU A 81 -3.03 2.54 -30.63
N LEU A 82 -3.37 2.31 -29.36
CA LEU A 82 -4.25 1.22 -28.93
C LEU A 82 -5.65 1.35 -29.54
N THR A 83 -6.19 2.57 -29.64
CA THR A 83 -7.52 2.81 -30.20
C THR A 83 -7.54 2.64 -31.74
N GLU A 84 -6.46 3.03 -32.42
CA GLU A 84 -6.31 2.87 -33.88
C GLU A 84 -6.08 1.40 -34.24
N GLY A 85 -5.22 0.69 -33.53
CA GLY A 85 -5.00 -0.75 -33.69
C GLY A 85 -6.28 -1.56 -33.48
N TYR A 86 -7.06 -1.18 -32.46
CA TYR A 86 -8.34 -1.79 -32.17
C TYR A 86 -9.38 -1.60 -33.29
N GLN A 87 -9.48 -0.42 -33.90
CA GLN A 87 -10.39 -0.17 -35.03
C GLN A 87 -10.02 -0.96 -36.29
N ALA A 88 -8.78 -1.42 -36.40
CA ALA A 88 -8.29 -2.24 -37.50
C ALA A 88 -8.65 -3.73 -37.40
N ILE A 89 -9.02 -4.23 -36.20
CA ILE A 89 -9.44 -5.63 -36.03
C ILE A 89 -10.75 -5.90 -36.77
N LYS A 90 -10.65 -6.54 -37.95
CA LYS A 90 -11.78 -6.98 -38.78
C LYS A 90 -12.10 -8.43 -38.43
N GLY A 91 -13.26 -8.67 -37.87
CA GLY A 91 -13.72 -10.00 -37.51
C GLY A 91 -14.43 -10.01 -36.15
N THR A 92 -14.93 -11.15 -35.74
CA THR A 92 -15.48 -11.29 -34.42
C THR A 92 -14.31 -11.58 -33.45
N GLU A 93 -13.97 -10.61 -32.62
CA GLU A 93 -12.89 -10.73 -31.62
C GLU A 93 -13.08 -11.95 -30.72
N GLN A 94 -14.33 -12.38 -30.53
CA GLN A 94 -14.67 -13.63 -29.85
C GLN A 94 -14.17 -14.86 -30.59
N ASP A 95 -14.09 -14.85 -31.93
CA ASP A 95 -13.56 -15.96 -32.70
C ASP A 95 -12.05 -16.03 -32.59
N LEU A 96 -11.36 -14.88 -32.59
CA LEU A 96 -9.92 -14.81 -32.35
C LEU A 96 -9.56 -15.33 -30.97
N LEU A 97 -10.28 -14.91 -29.94
CA LEU A 97 -10.10 -15.37 -28.57
C LEU A 97 -10.35 -16.89 -28.47
N LYS A 98 -11.40 -17.41 -29.08
CA LYS A 98 -11.66 -18.86 -29.11
C LYS A 98 -10.56 -19.65 -29.82
N LYS A 99 -10.03 -19.12 -30.94
CA LYS A 99 -8.91 -19.76 -31.65
C LYS A 99 -7.64 -19.80 -30.78
N LEU A 100 -7.32 -18.71 -30.09
CA LEU A 100 -6.20 -18.64 -29.17
C LEU A 100 -6.38 -19.56 -27.95
N GLN A 101 -7.56 -19.62 -27.37
CA GLN A 101 -7.88 -20.54 -26.28
C GLN A 101 -7.79 -22.00 -26.72
N TYR A 102 -8.25 -22.31 -27.93
CA TYR A 102 -8.13 -23.65 -28.52
C TYR A 102 -6.66 -24.03 -28.74
N LEU A 103 -5.86 -23.13 -29.30
CA LEU A 103 -4.43 -23.33 -29.50
C LEU A 103 -3.71 -23.52 -28.16
N ASN A 104 -3.98 -22.70 -27.18
CA ASN A 104 -3.42 -22.83 -25.83
C ASN A 104 -3.78 -24.17 -25.21
N GLN A 105 -5.03 -24.63 -25.34
CA GLN A 105 -5.46 -25.96 -24.89
C GLN A 105 -4.78 -27.10 -25.64
N ALA A 106 -4.62 -27.00 -26.96
CA ALA A 106 -3.98 -28.02 -27.76
C ALA A 106 -2.50 -28.15 -27.40
N VAL A 107 -1.78 -27.02 -27.26
CA VAL A 107 -0.37 -27.02 -26.84
C VAL A 107 -0.21 -27.62 -25.45
N LEU A 108 -1.08 -27.28 -24.50
CA LEU A 108 -1.04 -27.81 -23.14
C LEU A 108 -1.38 -29.32 -23.08
N GLN A 109 -2.25 -29.80 -23.95
CA GLN A 109 -2.61 -31.23 -24.02
C GLN A 109 -1.49 -32.08 -24.64
N ASP A 110 -0.91 -31.61 -25.74
CA ASP A 110 0.12 -32.34 -26.46
C ASP A 110 1.44 -32.43 -25.67
N PHE A 111 1.72 -31.44 -24.82
CA PHE A 111 2.88 -31.45 -23.91
C PHE A 111 2.65 -32.19 -22.58
N HIS A 112 1.55 -32.93 -22.42
CA HIS A 112 1.19 -33.60 -21.16
C HIS A 112 1.19 -32.69 -19.92
N ILE A 113 1.01 -31.39 -20.10
CA ILE A 113 0.98 -30.39 -19.02
C ILE A 113 -0.38 -30.40 -18.30
N SER A 114 -1.43 -30.96 -18.92
CA SER A 114 -2.70 -31.20 -18.25
C SER A 114 -3.37 -32.50 -18.71
N GLN A 115 -3.49 -33.47 -17.82
CA GLN A 115 -4.54 -34.48 -17.98
C GLN A 115 -5.88 -33.88 -17.50
N ARG A 116 -6.74 -33.49 -18.43
CA ARG A 116 -8.16 -33.30 -18.11
C ARG A 116 -8.78 -34.66 -17.89
N LEU A 117 -9.25 -34.91 -16.67
CA LEU A 117 -10.17 -36.00 -16.40
C LEU A 117 -11.47 -35.72 -17.16
N SER A 118 -11.85 -36.64 -18.02
CA SER A 118 -13.13 -36.65 -18.74
C SER A 118 -14.30 -36.58 -17.77
N PRO A 119 -15.40 -35.89 -18.07
CA PRO A 119 -16.59 -35.87 -17.23
C PRO A 119 -17.43 -37.11 -17.51
N LYS A 120 -17.07 -38.24 -16.91
CA LYS A 120 -17.93 -39.40 -16.76
C LYS A 120 -17.41 -40.25 -15.60
N ASP A 121 -17.94 -39.94 -14.42
CA ASP A 121 -18.29 -40.86 -13.36
C ASP A 121 -19.00 -40.08 -12.24
N GLU A 122 -20.28 -39.85 -12.47
CA GLU A 122 -21.22 -39.47 -11.44
C GLU A 122 -21.66 -40.72 -10.69
N THR A 123 -20.92 -41.12 -9.68
CA THR A 123 -21.44 -41.86 -8.51
C THR A 123 -20.34 -41.91 -7.46
N ALA A 124 -20.16 -40.81 -6.74
CA ALA A 124 -19.54 -40.81 -5.42
C ALA A 124 -20.11 -39.64 -4.61
N ILE A 125 -20.52 -39.93 -3.41
CA ILE A 125 -21.04 -39.04 -2.38
C ILE A 125 -20.20 -37.75 -2.32
N PRO A 126 -20.79 -36.52 -2.31
CA PRO A 126 -20.01 -35.29 -2.40
C PRO A 126 -19.25 -35.02 -1.13
N VAL A 127 -17.97 -35.36 -1.11
CA VAL A 127 -16.99 -34.76 -0.21
C VAL A 127 -16.85 -33.29 -0.62
N ALA A 128 -17.24 -32.42 0.26
CA ALA A 128 -17.35 -30.99 0.03
C ALA A 128 -15.98 -30.34 -0.24
N GLY A 129 -15.76 -29.90 -1.48
CA GLY A 129 -14.59 -29.15 -1.95
C GLY A 129 -14.12 -29.76 -3.27
N LYS A 130 -13.98 -28.95 -4.34
CA LYS A 130 -13.29 -29.42 -5.55
C LYS A 130 -11.91 -29.90 -5.14
N ALA A 131 -11.55 -31.14 -5.43
CA ALA A 131 -10.22 -31.65 -5.25
C ALA A 131 -9.24 -30.75 -6.03
N LYS A 132 -8.11 -30.36 -5.40
CA LYS A 132 -7.07 -29.58 -6.06
C LYS A 132 -6.53 -30.34 -7.26
N THR A 133 -6.16 -29.60 -8.28
CA THR A 133 -5.47 -30.16 -9.43
C THR A 133 -4.07 -30.63 -9.04
N LYS A 134 -3.52 -31.61 -9.74
CA LYS A 134 -2.13 -32.05 -9.54
C LYS A 134 -1.13 -30.90 -9.67
N GLN A 135 -1.46 -29.90 -10.51
CA GLN A 135 -0.64 -28.70 -10.71
C GLN A 135 -0.65 -27.79 -9.47
N GLU A 136 -1.80 -27.53 -8.86
CA GLU A 136 -1.87 -26.71 -7.64
C GLU A 136 -1.11 -27.36 -6.47
N LEU A 137 -1.17 -28.67 -6.34
CA LEU A 137 -0.38 -29.42 -5.35
C LEU A 137 1.13 -29.37 -5.63
N ALA A 138 1.55 -29.36 -6.89
CA ALA A 138 2.96 -29.20 -7.26
C ALA A 138 3.47 -27.80 -6.91
N ILE A 139 2.70 -26.74 -7.23
CA ILE A 139 3.03 -25.35 -6.88
C ILE A 139 3.16 -25.18 -5.36
N GLU A 140 2.24 -25.75 -4.62
CA GLU A 140 2.25 -25.73 -3.15
C GLU A 140 3.51 -26.38 -2.58
N ARG A 141 3.85 -27.58 -3.08
CA ARG A 141 5.07 -28.29 -2.69
C ARG A 141 6.32 -27.49 -3.03
N ASP A 142 6.39 -26.88 -4.21
CA ASP A 142 7.55 -26.13 -4.67
C ASP A 142 7.73 -24.85 -3.84
N LEU A 143 6.61 -24.18 -3.46
CA LEU A 143 6.64 -23.05 -2.53
C LEU A 143 7.16 -23.48 -1.15
N ILE A 144 6.64 -24.56 -0.59
CA ILE A 144 7.10 -25.09 0.71
C ILE A 144 8.59 -25.43 0.64
N ASN A 145 9.04 -26.09 -0.45
CA ASN A 145 10.45 -26.42 -0.66
C ASN A 145 11.35 -25.17 -0.68
N GLN A 146 10.88 -24.05 -1.24
CA GLN A 146 11.63 -22.79 -1.18
C GLN A 146 11.66 -22.23 0.24
N LEU A 147 10.53 -22.21 0.94
CA LEU A 147 10.44 -21.65 2.30
C LEU A 147 11.30 -22.40 3.31
N ILE A 148 11.56 -23.71 3.12
CA ILE A 148 12.40 -24.51 4.01
C ILE A 148 13.90 -24.51 3.63
N LYS A 149 14.27 -23.87 2.52
CA LYS A 149 15.67 -23.75 2.05
C LYS A 149 16.25 -22.38 2.36
N GLY A 150 17.57 -22.28 2.44
CA GLY A 150 18.30 -21.02 2.60
C GLY A 150 18.59 -20.64 4.05
N GLU A 151 19.00 -19.40 4.26
CA GLU A 151 19.43 -18.90 5.57
C GLU A 151 18.25 -18.68 6.54
N SER A 152 17.08 -18.40 6.02
CA SER A 152 15.86 -18.10 6.81
C SER A 152 14.83 -19.21 6.64
N GLN A 153 15.07 -20.33 7.30
CA GLN A 153 14.31 -21.55 7.11
C GLN A 153 13.05 -21.60 7.95
N TRP A 154 11.91 -21.82 7.29
CA TRP A 154 10.71 -22.30 7.93
C TRP A 154 10.81 -23.80 8.23
N VAL A 155 10.22 -24.25 9.32
CA VAL A 155 10.14 -25.67 9.64
C VAL A 155 8.83 -26.22 9.08
N TYR A 156 8.93 -27.17 8.13
CA TYR A 156 7.73 -27.80 7.56
C TYR A 156 7.14 -28.84 8.52
N ARG A 157 5.84 -28.73 8.79
CA ARG A 157 5.10 -29.56 9.74
C ARG A 157 3.86 -30.18 9.06
N PRO A 158 4.06 -31.19 8.18
CA PRO A 158 2.96 -31.81 7.43
C PRO A 158 1.96 -32.55 8.31
N GLU A 159 2.36 -32.96 9.51
CA GLU A 159 1.49 -33.62 10.48
C GLU A 159 0.46 -32.70 11.10
N LEU A 160 0.66 -31.38 11.10
CA LEU A 160 -0.25 -30.38 11.69
C LEU A 160 -1.37 -30.03 10.70
N ASN A 161 -2.22 -30.97 10.36
CA ASN A 161 -3.23 -30.84 9.31
C ASN A 161 -4.68 -30.69 9.83
N THR A 162 -4.87 -30.56 11.15
CA THR A 162 -6.15 -30.25 11.78
C THR A 162 -6.03 -29.15 12.82
N GLU A 163 -7.15 -28.47 13.14
CA GLU A 163 -7.17 -27.41 14.13
C GLU A 163 -6.70 -27.87 15.52
N ASP A 164 -7.08 -29.08 15.94
CA ASP A 164 -6.68 -29.63 17.24
C ASP A 164 -5.16 -29.87 17.32
N LEU A 165 -4.55 -30.35 16.23
CA LEU A 165 -3.09 -30.51 16.16
C LEU A 165 -2.36 -29.17 16.18
N LEU A 166 -2.92 -28.13 15.54
CA LEU A 166 -2.38 -26.76 15.64
C LEU A 166 -2.45 -26.24 17.08
N TRP A 167 -3.57 -26.43 17.78
CA TRP A 167 -3.70 -26.05 19.18
C TRP A 167 -2.69 -26.83 20.06
N GLY A 168 -2.50 -28.12 19.82
CA GLY A 168 -1.49 -28.91 20.51
C GLY A 168 -0.08 -28.34 20.33
N ASN A 169 0.29 -28.03 19.09
CA ASN A 169 1.58 -27.41 18.77
C ASN A 169 1.73 -26.02 19.43
N PHE A 170 0.69 -25.19 19.36
CA PHE A 170 0.69 -23.88 20.01
C PHE A 170 0.94 -23.99 21.51
N PHE A 171 0.24 -24.88 22.22
CA PHE A 171 0.43 -25.05 23.66
C PHE A 171 1.84 -25.58 24.00
N ALA A 172 2.39 -26.48 23.21
CA ALA A 172 3.76 -26.95 23.41
C ALA A 172 4.78 -25.80 23.28
N LYS A 173 4.60 -24.90 22.29
CA LYS A 173 5.43 -23.68 22.13
C LYS A 173 5.24 -22.70 23.28
N LEU A 174 3.98 -22.48 23.67
CA LEU A 174 3.65 -21.57 24.78
C LEU A 174 4.30 -22.04 26.09
N GLU A 175 4.18 -23.30 26.44
CA GLU A 175 4.78 -23.87 27.64
C GLU A 175 6.32 -23.80 27.58
N ALA A 176 6.93 -24.13 26.44
CA ALA A 176 8.38 -24.06 26.23
C ALA A 176 8.92 -22.63 26.39
N ASN A 177 8.20 -21.63 25.90
CA ASN A 177 8.61 -20.23 26.01
C ASN A 177 8.39 -19.62 27.41
N ASN A 178 7.56 -20.25 28.25
CA ASN A 178 7.17 -19.76 29.58
C ASN A 178 7.58 -20.66 30.75
N VAL A 179 8.57 -21.52 30.59
CA VAL A 179 9.03 -22.47 31.63
C VAL A 179 9.24 -21.76 32.98
N ARG A 180 9.87 -20.59 33.00
CA ARG A 180 10.13 -19.82 34.24
C ARG A 180 8.86 -19.33 34.93
N ILE A 181 7.81 -19.01 34.16
CA ILE A 181 6.52 -18.53 34.69
C ILE A 181 5.70 -19.71 35.18
N LEU A 182 5.76 -20.83 34.47
CA LEU A 182 5.03 -22.05 34.79
C LEU A 182 5.62 -22.84 35.95
N GLN A 183 6.91 -22.67 36.28
CA GLN A 183 7.59 -23.28 37.44
C GLN A 183 7.32 -24.79 37.55
N ASP A 184 7.48 -25.53 36.44
CA ASP A 184 7.22 -26.97 36.31
C ASP A 184 5.75 -27.42 36.52
N HIS A 185 4.82 -26.48 36.53
CA HIS A 185 3.38 -26.75 36.56
C HIS A 185 2.76 -26.56 35.14
N PRO A 186 2.67 -27.61 34.33
CA PRO A 186 2.11 -27.51 32.98
C PRO A 186 0.66 -27.03 32.99
N LEU A 187 0.19 -26.54 31.85
CA LEU A 187 -1.20 -26.06 31.71
C LEU A 187 -2.21 -27.22 31.73
N THR A 188 -3.23 -27.11 32.56
CA THR A 188 -4.37 -28.04 32.59
C THR A 188 -5.30 -27.82 31.39
N ASN A 189 -6.20 -28.77 31.13
CA ASN A 189 -7.18 -28.63 30.05
C ASN A 189 -8.13 -27.43 30.25
N SER A 190 -8.50 -27.14 31.50
CA SER A 190 -9.33 -25.97 31.82
C SER A 190 -8.59 -24.67 31.52
N GLU A 191 -7.32 -24.57 31.90
CA GLU A 191 -6.45 -23.43 31.61
C GLU A 191 -6.21 -23.24 30.11
N LYS A 192 -6.00 -24.35 29.38
CA LYS A 192 -5.92 -24.33 27.90
C LYS A 192 -7.21 -23.83 27.26
N ASN A 193 -8.37 -24.15 27.81
CA ASN A 193 -9.65 -23.62 27.32
C ASN A 193 -9.81 -22.14 27.61
N GLN A 194 -9.33 -21.61 28.76
CA GLN A 194 -9.30 -20.17 29.00
C GLN A 194 -8.48 -19.45 27.93
N ILE A 195 -7.33 -20.00 27.54
CA ILE A 195 -6.46 -19.44 26.50
C ILE A 195 -7.14 -19.50 25.13
N LYS A 196 -7.74 -20.64 24.77
CA LYS A 196 -8.49 -20.78 23.49
C LYS A 196 -9.59 -19.72 23.38
N ASN A 197 -10.33 -19.44 24.45
CA ASN A 197 -11.37 -18.42 24.47
C ASN A 197 -10.80 -17.00 24.29
N GLN A 198 -9.65 -16.68 24.88
CA GLN A 198 -9.00 -15.38 24.69
C GLN A 198 -8.46 -15.18 23.28
N LEU A 199 -7.99 -16.25 22.63
CA LEU A 199 -7.42 -16.22 21.28
C LEU A 199 -8.48 -16.47 20.18
N ASN A 200 -9.76 -16.57 20.53
CA ASN A 200 -10.84 -16.62 19.56
C ASN A 200 -11.39 -15.20 19.31
N PHE A 201 -10.67 -14.44 18.50
CA PHE A 201 -10.99 -13.04 18.22
C PHE A 201 -12.25 -12.90 17.35
N VAL A 202 -13.07 -11.90 17.65
CA VAL A 202 -14.29 -11.59 16.90
C VAL A 202 -13.98 -11.16 15.46
N ASN A 203 -12.84 -10.50 15.27
CA ASN A 203 -12.34 -10.04 13.98
C ASN A 203 -10.82 -9.85 14.01
N PHE A 204 -10.21 -9.68 12.84
CA PHE A 204 -8.75 -9.54 12.69
C PHE A 204 -8.19 -8.23 13.27
N TYR A 205 -9.01 -7.20 13.39
CA TYR A 205 -8.61 -5.96 14.06
C TYR A 205 -8.35 -6.18 15.55
N GLU A 206 -9.23 -6.92 16.26
CA GLU A 206 -9.01 -7.26 17.66
C GLU A 206 -7.80 -8.16 17.85
N ALA A 207 -7.57 -9.10 16.92
CA ALA A 207 -6.35 -9.91 16.91
C ALA A 207 -5.12 -9.03 16.76
N ALA A 208 -5.13 -8.07 15.84
CA ALA A 208 -4.03 -7.15 15.61
C ALA A 208 -3.74 -6.27 16.84
N LYS A 209 -4.77 -5.77 17.53
CA LYS A 209 -4.63 -5.04 18.80
C LYS A 209 -3.92 -5.88 19.85
N TRP A 210 -4.36 -7.13 20.00
CA TRP A 210 -3.75 -8.04 20.96
C TRP A 210 -2.29 -8.35 20.60
N ILE A 211 -1.96 -8.48 19.30
CA ILE A 211 -0.59 -8.75 18.83
C ILE A 211 0.36 -7.59 19.12
N VAL A 212 -0.09 -6.34 19.09
CA VAL A 212 0.74 -5.18 19.48
C VAL A 212 1.27 -5.35 20.91
N GLY A 213 0.44 -5.83 21.80
CA GLY A 213 0.80 -6.22 23.16
C GLY A 213 1.36 -5.12 24.03
N GLU A 214 1.65 -5.44 25.25
CA GLU A 214 2.35 -4.56 26.20
C GLU A 214 3.86 -4.57 25.91
N ASN A 215 4.43 -3.41 25.59
CA ASN A 215 5.85 -3.27 25.23
C ASN A 215 6.30 -4.18 24.07
N GLY A 216 5.40 -4.47 23.12
CA GLY A 216 5.67 -5.32 21.97
C GLY A 216 5.66 -6.81 22.29
N ILE A 217 5.02 -7.23 23.38
CA ILE A 217 4.84 -8.62 23.78
C ILE A 217 3.35 -8.90 23.93
N ALA A 218 2.81 -9.75 23.08
CA ALA A 218 1.44 -10.24 23.22
C ALA A 218 1.38 -11.31 24.30
N LYS A 219 0.45 -11.17 25.22
CA LYS A 219 0.30 -12.06 26.39
C LYS A 219 -1.12 -12.58 26.52
N VAL A 220 -1.25 -13.75 27.15
CA VAL A 220 -2.52 -14.29 27.62
C VAL A 220 -2.51 -14.38 29.14
N GLN A 221 -3.64 -14.11 29.75
CA GLN A 221 -3.81 -14.19 31.20
C GLN A 221 -4.54 -15.50 31.55
N VAL A 222 -4.00 -16.25 32.49
CA VAL A 222 -4.55 -17.54 32.92
C VAL A 222 -4.73 -17.53 34.44
N GLN A 223 -5.94 -17.83 34.87
CA GLN A 223 -6.19 -18.13 36.27
C GLN A 223 -5.91 -19.63 36.48
N ARG A 224 -4.93 -19.93 37.33
CA ARG A 224 -4.52 -21.30 37.62
C ARG A 224 -5.64 -22.05 38.34
N GLU A 225 -5.80 -23.33 38.03
CA GLU A 225 -6.72 -24.22 38.75
C GLU A 225 -6.33 -24.39 40.21
N ASP A 226 -5.02 -24.49 40.45
CA ASP A 226 -4.49 -24.38 41.82
C ASP A 226 -4.49 -22.92 42.25
N ALA A 227 -5.40 -22.57 43.14
CA ALA A 227 -5.56 -21.21 43.67
C ALA A 227 -4.28 -20.65 44.31
N SER A 228 -3.38 -21.50 44.80
CA SER A 228 -2.10 -21.08 45.40
C SER A 228 -1.13 -20.49 44.39
N LEU A 229 -1.29 -20.84 43.07
CA LEU A 229 -0.48 -20.32 41.97
C LEU A 229 -1.03 -19.01 41.37
N GLY A 230 -2.23 -18.59 41.81
CA GLY A 230 -2.83 -17.32 41.42
C GLY A 230 -3.12 -17.15 39.93
N THR A 231 -3.00 -15.91 39.48
CA THR A 231 -3.17 -15.56 38.06
C THR A 231 -1.83 -15.27 37.41
N ILE A 232 -1.52 -15.89 36.32
CA ILE A 232 -0.27 -15.71 35.58
C ILE A 232 -0.51 -15.08 34.20
N ARG A 233 0.53 -14.42 33.66
CA ARG A 233 0.53 -13.87 32.32
C ARG A 233 1.61 -14.57 31.49
N LEU A 234 1.20 -15.29 30.43
CA LEU A 234 2.11 -16.02 29.58
C LEU A 234 2.43 -15.20 28.31
N GLU A 235 3.69 -15.16 27.96
CA GLU A 235 4.18 -14.48 26.75
C GLU A 235 3.96 -15.38 25.54
N VAL A 236 3.32 -14.84 24.48
CA VAL A 236 2.93 -15.60 23.27
C VAL A 236 3.74 -15.19 22.06
N LEU A 237 3.76 -13.89 21.74
CA LEU A 237 4.43 -13.33 20.56
C LEU A 237 5.30 -12.13 20.96
N TRP A 238 6.43 -11.98 20.27
CA TRP A 238 7.37 -10.87 20.48
C TRP A 238 7.56 -10.11 19.18
N ARG A 239 7.13 -8.85 19.15
CA ARG A 239 7.21 -7.98 17.98
C ARG A 239 8.64 -7.77 17.46
N ASN A 240 9.59 -7.58 18.38
CA ASN A 240 10.96 -7.18 18.08
C ASN A 240 11.96 -8.34 18.14
N ASN A 241 11.55 -9.53 18.57
CA ASN A 241 12.42 -10.70 18.66
C ASN A 241 12.33 -11.54 17.39
N VAL A 242 12.80 -10.98 16.29
CA VAL A 242 12.81 -11.64 14.99
C VAL A 242 14.02 -12.58 14.93
N ALA A 243 13.80 -13.85 14.64
CA ALA A 243 14.85 -14.90 14.58
C ALA A 243 15.74 -15.00 15.84
N GLY A 244 15.31 -14.43 16.96
CA GLY A 244 16.11 -14.26 18.20
C GLY A 244 15.91 -15.34 19.26
N GLY A 245 15.55 -16.56 18.91
CA GLY A 245 15.48 -17.72 19.82
C GLY A 245 14.16 -17.89 20.59
N LYS A 246 13.31 -16.87 20.71
CA LYS A 246 11.97 -16.97 21.32
C LYS A 246 10.84 -17.12 20.28
N SER A 247 11.12 -16.83 19.01
CA SER A 247 10.17 -16.98 17.92
C SER A 247 10.48 -18.21 17.11
N SER A 248 9.50 -19.09 16.94
CA SER A 248 9.55 -20.26 16.07
C SER A 248 8.71 -20.02 14.83
N TYR A 249 9.15 -20.54 13.69
CA TYR A 249 8.56 -20.31 12.39
C TYR A 249 8.26 -21.65 11.72
N GLU A 250 7.00 -21.92 11.46
CA GLU A 250 6.55 -23.19 10.94
C GLU A 250 5.65 -22.98 9.72
N VAL A 251 5.76 -23.86 8.72
CA VAL A 251 4.87 -23.89 7.57
C VAL A 251 4.05 -25.16 7.58
N VAL A 252 2.74 -25.01 7.44
CA VAL A 252 1.78 -26.10 7.33
C VAL A 252 0.96 -25.95 6.06
N ASN A 253 0.42 -27.04 5.58
CA ASN A 253 -0.42 -27.03 4.38
C ASN A 253 -1.62 -27.96 4.53
N GLN A 254 -2.65 -27.72 3.71
CA GLN A 254 -3.85 -28.55 3.63
C GLN A 254 -4.55 -28.74 4.98
N VAL A 255 -4.45 -27.72 5.87
CA VAL A 255 -5.10 -27.79 7.17
C VAL A 255 -6.62 -27.81 7.00
N ILE A 256 -7.26 -28.79 7.63
CA ILE A 256 -8.70 -28.95 7.63
C ILE A 256 -9.28 -28.01 8.68
N THR A 257 -10.11 -27.09 8.24
CA THR A 257 -10.86 -26.17 9.08
C THR A 257 -12.36 -26.50 9.00
N GLY A 258 -13.11 -26.12 10.03
CA GLY A 258 -14.54 -26.42 10.13
C GLY A 258 -14.81 -27.64 11.03
N GLY A 259 -15.85 -27.54 11.85
CA GLY A 259 -16.30 -28.55 12.81
C GLY A 259 -17.79 -28.81 12.70
N GLU A 260 -18.45 -29.23 13.79
CA GLU A 260 -19.91 -29.48 13.81
C GLU A 260 -20.68 -28.25 13.31
N GLY A 261 -21.47 -28.43 12.25
CA GLY A 261 -22.30 -27.41 11.63
C GLY A 261 -21.54 -26.45 10.67
N ILE A 262 -20.25 -26.57 10.51
CA ILE A 262 -19.45 -25.77 9.58
C ILE A 262 -18.87 -26.67 8.49
N ARG A 263 -19.04 -26.27 7.23
CA ARG A 263 -18.52 -27.02 6.08
C ARG A 263 -16.99 -27.11 6.16
N GLN A 264 -16.44 -28.30 6.10
CA GLN A 264 -15.02 -28.52 6.09
C GLN A 264 -14.35 -27.90 4.85
N ARG A 265 -13.21 -27.25 5.06
CA ARG A 265 -12.36 -26.64 4.04
C ARG A 265 -10.91 -27.02 4.28
N ARG A 266 -10.07 -26.84 3.25
CA ARG A 266 -8.63 -27.01 3.33
C ARG A 266 -7.97 -25.75 2.80
N GLY A 267 -7.21 -25.07 3.65
CA GLY A 267 -6.35 -23.97 3.25
C GLY A 267 -5.10 -24.49 2.55
N ASP A 268 -4.55 -23.72 1.61
CA ASP A 268 -3.43 -24.18 0.81
C ASP A 268 -2.14 -24.24 1.63
N VAL A 269 -1.60 -23.08 2.02
CA VAL A 269 -0.40 -22.98 2.85
C VAL A 269 -0.65 -21.95 3.95
N THR A 270 -0.28 -22.28 5.17
CA THR A 270 -0.37 -21.38 6.31
C THR A 270 0.99 -21.26 7.01
N LEU A 271 1.42 -20.04 7.29
CA LEU A 271 2.64 -19.75 8.00
C LEU A 271 2.32 -19.43 9.46
N LEU A 272 2.99 -20.11 10.36
CA LEU A 272 2.78 -20.01 11.80
C LEU A 272 3.97 -19.32 12.47
N ILE A 273 3.68 -18.43 13.41
CA ILE A 273 4.69 -17.87 14.33
C ILE A 273 4.30 -18.30 15.74
N ASN A 274 5.20 -18.99 16.42
CA ASN A 274 4.96 -19.61 17.72
C ASN A 274 3.69 -20.49 17.75
N GLY A 275 3.43 -21.20 16.66
CA GLY A 275 2.27 -22.05 16.49
C GLY A 275 0.95 -21.35 16.15
N LEU A 276 0.91 -20.00 16.12
CA LEU A 276 -0.27 -19.22 15.70
C LEU A 276 -0.27 -18.95 14.20
N PRO A 277 -1.37 -19.20 13.49
CA PRO A 277 -1.54 -18.80 12.09
C PRO A 277 -1.43 -17.29 11.91
N MET A 278 -0.45 -16.84 11.11
CA MET A 278 -0.21 -15.42 10.87
C MET A 278 -0.44 -15.04 9.40
N ILE A 279 -0.10 -15.92 8.47
CA ILE A 279 -0.22 -15.67 7.03
C ILE A 279 -0.94 -16.85 6.39
N GLN A 280 -2.02 -16.58 5.66
CA GLN A 280 -2.71 -17.56 4.84
C GLN A 280 -2.41 -17.31 3.37
N ILE A 281 -1.96 -18.32 2.66
CA ILE A 281 -1.64 -18.27 1.24
C ILE A 281 -2.62 -19.16 0.48
N GLU A 282 -3.31 -18.60 -0.52
CA GLU A 282 -4.20 -19.34 -1.41
C GLU A 282 -3.64 -19.31 -2.84
N LEU A 283 -3.51 -20.49 -3.43
CA LEU A 283 -2.84 -20.72 -4.70
C LEU A 283 -3.81 -21.16 -5.78
N LYS A 284 -3.59 -20.70 -6.99
CA LYS A 284 -4.23 -21.19 -8.20
C LYS A 284 -3.18 -21.60 -9.23
N SER A 285 -3.56 -22.47 -10.14
CA SER A 285 -2.71 -22.78 -11.27
C SER A 285 -2.59 -21.57 -12.21
N ARG A 286 -1.55 -21.52 -13.02
CA ARG A 286 -1.29 -20.43 -13.98
C ARG A 286 -2.45 -20.14 -14.93
N SER A 287 -3.30 -21.15 -15.19
CA SER A 287 -4.49 -21.02 -16.04
C SER A 287 -5.69 -20.33 -15.40
N HIS A 288 -5.62 -20.00 -14.11
CA HIS A 288 -6.67 -19.31 -13.36
C HIS A 288 -6.18 -17.94 -12.92
N PRO A 289 -7.05 -16.92 -12.90
CA PRO A 289 -6.67 -15.63 -12.35
C PRO A 289 -6.47 -15.73 -10.84
N TYR A 290 -5.51 -14.98 -10.28
CA TYR A 290 -5.29 -14.90 -8.83
C TYR A 290 -6.54 -14.43 -8.07
N MET A 291 -7.45 -13.73 -8.75
CA MET A 291 -8.73 -13.29 -8.18
C MET A 291 -9.63 -14.45 -7.74
N ASP A 292 -9.44 -15.65 -8.29
CA ASP A 292 -10.18 -16.82 -7.82
C ASP A 292 -9.71 -17.25 -6.43
N ALA A 293 -8.42 -17.14 -6.14
CA ALA A 293 -7.88 -17.32 -4.80
C ALA A 293 -8.43 -16.26 -3.83
N PHE A 294 -8.53 -15.01 -4.26
CA PHE A 294 -9.13 -13.95 -3.43
C PHE A 294 -10.60 -14.19 -3.13
N ARG A 295 -11.38 -14.61 -4.12
CA ARG A 295 -12.79 -15.00 -3.92
C ARG A 295 -12.90 -16.19 -2.96
N GLN A 296 -11.95 -17.12 -3.01
CA GLN A 296 -11.90 -18.26 -2.11
C GLN A 296 -11.68 -17.84 -0.65
N ILE A 297 -10.75 -16.91 -0.39
CA ILE A 297 -10.55 -16.32 0.95
C ILE A 297 -11.84 -15.67 1.47
N LYS A 298 -12.49 -14.83 0.64
CA LYS A 298 -13.77 -14.20 1.03
C LYS A 298 -14.82 -15.25 1.39
N LYS A 299 -14.90 -16.32 0.61
CA LYS A 299 -15.82 -17.41 0.87
C LYS A 299 -15.49 -18.15 2.19
N TYR A 300 -14.22 -18.39 2.47
CA TYR A 300 -13.78 -19.01 3.72
C TYR A 300 -14.21 -18.19 4.95
N ASP A 301 -14.03 -16.88 4.92
CA ASP A 301 -14.50 -16.02 6.01
C ASP A 301 -16.04 -16.05 6.16
N GLN A 302 -16.79 -16.00 5.05
CA GLN A 302 -18.25 -16.08 5.06
C GLN A 302 -18.75 -17.41 5.63
N GLU A 303 -18.04 -18.51 5.39
CA GLU A 303 -18.33 -19.83 5.92
C GLU A 303 -17.81 -20.03 7.36
N GLY A 304 -17.19 -19.02 7.95
CA GLY A 304 -16.69 -19.05 9.33
C GLY A 304 -15.44 -19.87 9.56
N GLN A 305 -14.62 -20.08 8.52
CA GLN A 305 -13.38 -20.86 8.61
C GLN A 305 -12.28 -20.17 9.43
N PHE A 306 -12.28 -18.82 9.44
CA PHE A 306 -11.29 -18.04 10.18
C PHE A 306 -11.76 -17.73 11.61
N ARG A 307 -12.01 -18.79 12.39
CA ARG A 307 -12.36 -18.77 13.82
C ARG A 307 -11.30 -19.54 14.61
N GLY A 308 -11.45 -19.59 15.93
CA GLY A 308 -10.52 -20.30 16.80
C GLY A 308 -9.09 -19.82 16.55
N ILE A 309 -8.15 -20.73 16.38
CA ILE A 309 -6.74 -20.40 16.16
C ILE A 309 -6.51 -19.56 14.88
N PHE A 310 -7.33 -19.72 13.85
CA PHE A 310 -7.22 -18.94 12.59
C PHE A 310 -7.71 -17.50 12.71
N SER A 311 -8.34 -17.11 13.80
CA SER A 311 -8.72 -15.72 14.05
C SER A 311 -7.52 -14.80 14.27
N SER A 312 -6.31 -15.35 14.48
CA SER A 312 -5.05 -14.62 14.64
C SER A 312 -4.40 -14.18 13.32
N LEU A 313 -4.90 -14.60 12.15
CA LEU A 313 -4.34 -14.25 10.85
C LEU A 313 -4.22 -12.74 10.66
N GLN A 314 -3.10 -12.30 10.09
CA GLN A 314 -2.79 -10.89 9.84
C GLN A 314 -2.65 -10.56 8.35
N MET A 315 -2.26 -11.53 7.53
CA MET A 315 -2.01 -11.31 6.11
C MET A 315 -2.61 -12.43 5.28
N PHE A 316 -3.26 -12.06 4.17
CA PHE A 316 -3.64 -12.97 3.11
C PHE A 316 -2.75 -12.75 1.90
N VAL A 317 -2.30 -13.85 1.30
CA VAL A 317 -1.54 -13.87 0.04
C VAL A 317 -2.33 -14.69 -0.98
N VAL A 318 -2.47 -14.15 -2.18
CA VAL A 318 -3.15 -14.80 -3.29
C VAL A 318 -2.24 -14.85 -4.50
N SER A 319 -2.14 -15.99 -5.16
CA SER A 319 -1.24 -16.16 -6.29
C SER A 319 -1.78 -17.16 -7.31
N ASN A 320 -1.44 -16.91 -8.58
CA ASN A 320 -1.53 -17.90 -9.65
C ASN A 320 -0.14 -18.24 -10.22
N VAL A 321 0.91 -18.07 -9.41
CA VAL A 321 2.34 -18.21 -9.74
C VAL A 321 2.91 -17.00 -10.46
N THR A 322 2.22 -16.45 -11.45
CA THR A 322 2.69 -15.32 -12.29
C THR A 322 2.28 -13.96 -11.77
N ASP A 323 1.21 -13.88 -11.00
CA ASP A 323 0.76 -12.65 -10.32
C ASP A 323 0.42 -12.97 -8.86
N THR A 324 1.21 -12.40 -7.96
CA THR A 324 1.08 -12.57 -6.52
C THR A 324 0.74 -11.24 -5.87
N ARG A 325 -0.23 -11.28 -4.98
CA ARG A 325 -0.72 -10.12 -4.24
C ARG A 325 -0.87 -10.44 -2.77
N TYR A 326 -0.77 -9.42 -1.94
CA TYR A 326 -1.08 -9.53 -0.53
C TYR A 326 -2.06 -8.45 -0.07
N ILE A 327 -2.73 -8.72 1.04
CA ILE A 327 -3.68 -7.82 1.67
C ILE A 327 -3.73 -8.08 3.17
N ALA A 328 -4.02 -7.07 3.97
CA ALA A 328 -4.30 -7.24 5.39
C ALA A 328 -5.51 -8.16 5.60
N ALA A 329 -5.45 -9.02 6.60
CA ALA A 329 -6.57 -9.85 6.96
C ALA A 329 -7.75 -8.98 7.42
N ALA A 330 -8.90 -9.24 6.84
CA ALA A 330 -10.14 -8.53 7.14
C ALA A 330 -11.35 -9.45 6.89
N LYS A 331 -12.50 -9.12 7.46
CA LYS A 331 -13.75 -9.81 7.18
C LYS A 331 -14.16 -9.64 5.71
N ALA A 332 -14.84 -10.61 5.14
CA ALA A 332 -15.19 -10.67 3.71
C ALA A 332 -15.86 -9.39 3.18
N ASN A 333 -16.71 -8.74 4.00
CA ASN A 333 -17.37 -7.49 3.66
C ASN A 333 -16.44 -6.26 3.62
N LYS A 334 -15.26 -6.33 4.25
CA LYS A 334 -14.21 -5.30 4.23
C LYS A 334 -13.09 -5.61 3.24
N LEU A 335 -12.97 -6.86 2.77
CA LEU A 335 -11.99 -7.24 1.75
C LEU A 335 -12.36 -6.64 0.40
N ASN A 336 -11.52 -5.74 -0.11
CA ASN A 336 -11.71 -5.07 -1.40
C ASN A 336 -10.48 -5.32 -2.30
N GLU A 337 -10.74 -5.71 -3.55
CA GLU A 337 -9.69 -5.98 -4.55
C GLU A 337 -8.76 -4.79 -4.82
N ARG A 338 -9.25 -3.55 -4.64
CA ARG A 338 -8.45 -2.33 -4.79
C ARG A 338 -7.29 -2.24 -3.78
N PHE A 339 -7.35 -2.97 -2.69
CA PHE A 339 -6.30 -3.01 -1.66
C PHE A 339 -5.33 -4.18 -1.84
N LEU A 340 -5.56 -5.05 -2.83
CA LEU A 340 -4.59 -6.08 -3.20
C LEU A 340 -3.31 -5.44 -3.73
N THR A 341 -2.24 -5.64 -3.01
CA THR A 341 -0.96 -4.96 -3.26
C THR A 341 0.02 -5.92 -3.95
N LYS A 342 0.69 -5.45 -4.99
CA LYS A 342 1.88 -6.09 -5.58
C LYS A 342 3.10 -5.75 -4.75
N TRP A 343 4.04 -6.69 -4.67
CA TRP A 343 5.35 -6.36 -4.17
C TRP A 343 6.20 -5.71 -5.27
N VAL A 344 7.01 -4.73 -4.87
CA VAL A 344 8.05 -4.12 -5.71
C VAL A 344 9.36 -4.14 -4.93
N ASP A 345 10.49 -4.12 -5.63
CA ASP A 345 11.80 -3.97 -5.00
C ASP A 345 12.09 -2.53 -4.57
N SER A 346 13.28 -2.27 -4.04
CA SER A 346 13.71 -0.94 -3.60
C SER A 346 13.80 0.10 -4.72
N GLU A 347 13.81 -0.33 -5.98
CA GLU A 347 13.83 0.51 -7.19
C GLU A 347 12.43 0.63 -7.84
N ASN A 348 11.38 0.24 -7.11
CA ASN A 348 9.98 0.22 -7.56
C ASN A 348 9.71 -0.72 -8.76
N ARG A 349 10.56 -1.72 -9.02
CA ARG A 349 10.32 -2.73 -10.06
C ARG A 349 9.38 -3.83 -9.53
N PRO A 350 8.28 -4.14 -10.25
CA PRO A 350 7.33 -5.15 -9.80
C PRO A 350 7.95 -6.55 -9.71
N GLN A 351 7.64 -7.26 -8.62
CA GLN A 351 7.99 -8.67 -8.39
C GLN A 351 6.71 -9.51 -8.29
N PRO A 352 6.04 -9.80 -9.41
CA PRO A 352 4.76 -10.47 -9.41
C PRO A 352 4.86 -11.99 -9.25
N GLN A 353 6.00 -12.60 -9.55
CA GLN A 353 6.19 -14.05 -9.50
C GLN A 353 6.12 -14.56 -8.07
N LEU A 354 5.46 -15.72 -7.86
CA LEU A 354 5.27 -16.30 -6.52
C LEU A 354 6.60 -16.54 -5.79
N PHE A 355 7.58 -17.06 -6.50
CA PHE A 355 8.84 -17.44 -5.89
C PHE A 355 9.71 -16.24 -5.53
N ASP A 356 9.72 -15.20 -6.37
CA ASP A 356 10.40 -13.92 -6.06
C ASP A 356 9.72 -13.23 -4.88
N PHE A 357 8.39 -13.26 -4.85
CA PHE A 357 7.61 -12.75 -3.72
C PHE A 357 7.90 -13.52 -2.44
N ALA A 358 8.00 -14.86 -2.52
CA ALA A 358 8.30 -15.70 -1.36
C ALA A 358 9.68 -15.39 -0.78
N GLU A 359 10.69 -15.16 -1.63
CA GLU A 359 12.02 -14.73 -1.21
C GLU A 359 11.99 -13.36 -0.55
N SER A 360 11.33 -12.39 -1.17
CA SER A 360 11.33 -10.99 -0.74
C SER A 360 10.43 -10.71 0.47
N VAL A 361 9.32 -11.45 0.64
CA VAL A 361 8.26 -11.13 1.60
C VAL A 361 7.99 -12.25 2.59
N LEU A 362 8.07 -13.51 2.17
CA LEU A 362 7.76 -14.66 3.02
C LEU A 362 9.00 -15.29 3.68
N SER A 363 10.19 -14.82 3.35
CA SER A 363 11.43 -15.22 4.05
C SER A 363 11.47 -14.66 5.48
N ILE A 364 12.18 -15.32 6.37
CA ILE A 364 12.49 -14.80 7.69
C ILE A 364 13.78 -13.95 7.57
N PRO A 365 13.83 -12.72 8.09
CA PRO A 365 12.91 -12.09 9.06
C PRO A 365 11.70 -11.34 8.47
N ARG A 366 11.66 -11.14 7.14
CA ARG A 366 10.69 -10.26 6.49
C ARG A 366 9.24 -10.63 6.78
N ALA A 367 8.88 -11.91 6.73
CA ALA A 367 7.51 -12.35 7.02
C ALA A 367 7.02 -11.94 8.41
N HIS A 368 7.90 -12.06 9.41
CA HIS A 368 7.62 -11.60 10.78
C HIS A 368 7.44 -10.07 10.81
N GLU A 369 8.36 -9.33 10.19
CA GLU A 369 8.30 -7.87 10.14
C GLU A 369 7.01 -7.39 9.45
N MET A 370 6.59 -8.04 8.37
CA MET A 370 5.36 -7.68 7.65
C MET A 370 4.13 -7.74 8.55
N VAL A 371 3.96 -8.81 9.30
CA VAL A 371 2.75 -9.00 10.12
C VAL A 371 2.82 -8.29 11.47
N MET A 372 4.02 -7.98 11.98
CA MET A 372 4.18 -7.40 13.30
C MET A 372 4.74 -5.96 13.30
N GLN A 373 5.66 -5.65 12.39
CA GLN A 373 6.33 -4.35 12.38
C GLN A 373 5.82 -3.42 11.27
N TYR A 374 5.48 -3.97 10.09
CA TYR A 374 4.97 -3.20 8.95
C TYR A 374 3.44 -3.23 8.84
N SER A 375 2.80 -3.37 9.98
CA SER A 375 1.36 -3.28 10.17
C SER A 375 1.00 -2.07 11.03
N VAL A 376 -0.16 -1.49 10.78
CA VAL A 376 -0.72 -0.36 11.54
C VAL A 376 -2.19 -0.66 11.86
N ILE A 377 -2.62 -0.30 13.05
CA ILE A 377 -4.00 -0.42 13.49
C ILE A 377 -4.65 0.96 13.34
N ASP A 378 -5.69 1.02 12.54
CA ASP A 378 -6.55 2.19 12.38
C ASP A 378 -7.76 2.00 13.31
N ASP A 379 -7.76 2.71 14.42
CA ASP A 379 -8.76 2.53 15.47
C ASP A 379 -10.10 3.17 15.10
N ASP A 380 -10.10 4.24 14.30
CA ASP A 380 -11.31 4.87 13.78
C ASP A 380 -12.05 3.96 12.80
N LYS A 381 -11.31 3.33 11.88
CA LYS A 381 -11.88 2.43 10.87
C LYS A 381 -12.04 0.99 11.36
N LYS A 382 -11.56 0.68 12.58
CA LYS A 382 -11.48 -0.68 13.12
C LYS A 382 -10.89 -1.64 12.07
N ALA A 383 -9.68 -1.30 11.60
CA ALA A 383 -9.01 -1.98 10.51
C ALA A 383 -7.53 -2.22 10.80
N LEU A 384 -7.04 -3.37 10.33
CA LEU A 384 -5.62 -3.64 10.19
C LEU A 384 -5.17 -3.16 8.81
N ILE A 385 -4.06 -2.44 8.77
CA ILE A 385 -3.41 -1.96 7.56
C ILE A 385 -2.03 -2.60 7.46
N LEU A 386 -1.74 -3.27 6.35
CA LEU A 386 -0.37 -3.64 6.00
C LEU A 386 0.23 -2.55 5.11
N LEU A 387 1.48 -2.17 5.40
CA LEU A 387 2.17 -1.17 4.62
C LEU A 387 2.41 -1.65 3.18
N ARG A 388 2.37 -0.71 2.25
CA ARG A 388 2.74 -0.95 0.85
C ARG A 388 4.26 -1.03 0.71
N PRO A 389 4.79 -1.68 -0.35
CA PRO A 389 6.23 -1.88 -0.50
C PRO A 389 7.06 -0.59 -0.41
N TYR A 390 6.66 0.48 -1.12
CA TYR A 390 7.36 1.75 -1.07
C TYR A 390 7.40 2.38 0.33
N GLN A 391 6.39 2.11 1.17
CA GLN A 391 6.39 2.55 2.57
C GLN A 391 7.38 1.74 3.41
N VAL A 392 7.44 0.42 3.17
CA VAL A 392 8.42 -0.46 3.82
C VAL A 392 9.83 -0.04 3.44
N HIS A 393 10.11 0.16 2.15
CA HIS A 393 11.43 0.57 1.67
C HIS A 393 11.85 1.94 2.20
N ALA A 394 10.93 2.90 2.29
CA ALA A 394 11.21 4.20 2.92
C ALA A 394 11.60 4.06 4.39
N ILE A 395 10.91 3.20 5.15
CA ILE A 395 11.23 2.93 6.56
C ILE A 395 12.62 2.29 6.68
N GLU A 396 12.95 1.35 5.81
CA GLU A 396 14.25 0.68 5.79
C GLU A 396 15.39 1.62 5.42
N ALA A 397 15.17 2.47 4.41
CA ALA A 397 16.14 3.47 4.01
C ALA A 397 16.47 4.45 5.16
N ILE A 398 15.45 4.91 5.89
CA ILE A 398 15.65 5.76 7.08
C ILE A 398 16.34 4.98 8.20
N ARG A 399 15.98 3.72 8.42
CA ARG A 399 16.62 2.86 9.43
C ARG A 399 18.11 2.68 9.15
N GLU A 400 18.46 2.46 7.89
CA GLU A 400 19.85 2.34 7.45
C GLU A 400 20.63 3.68 7.58
N ALA A 401 20.03 4.79 7.13
CA ALA A 401 20.59 6.13 7.30
C ALA A 401 20.83 6.45 8.79
N SER A 402 19.87 6.09 9.66
CA SER A 402 19.96 6.29 11.12
C SER A 402 21.13 5.52 11.74
N ARG A 403 21.39 4.30 11.30
CA ARG A 403 22.54 3.50 11.73
C ARG A 403 23.88 4.16 11.35
N LYS A 404 23.91 4.80 10.19
CA LYS A 404 25.06 5.57 9.69
C LYS A 404 25.13 6.98 10.26
N ARG A 405 24.15 7.39 11.10
CA ARG A 405 24.00 8.75 11.63
C ARG A 405 23.86 9.80 10.53
N GLN A 406 23.15 9.47 9.47
CA GLN A 406 22.85 10.34 8.33
C GLN A 406 21.40 10.81 8.40
N SER A 407 21.19 12.09 8.16
CA SER A 407 19.89 12.69 7.90
C SER A 407 19.51 12.52 6.42
N GLY A 408 18.26 12.80 6.07
CA GLY A 408 17.82 12.72 4.69
C GLY A 408 16.34 13.04 4.53
N TYR A 409 15.83 12.88 3.31
CA TYR A 409 14.40 13.09 3.07
C TYR A 409 13.77 11.96 2.23
N ILE A 410 12.45 11.87 2.33
CA ILE A 410 11.60 10.94 1.58
C ILE A 410 10.74 11.77 0.63
N TRP A 411 10.84 11.48 -0.66
CA TRP A 411 10.01 12.07 -1.67
C TRP A 411 8.85 11.15 -2.04
N HIS A 412 7.72 11.32 -1.37
CA HIS A 412 6.49 10.59 -1.66
C HIS A 412 5.39 11.54 -2.10
N THR A 413 4.74 11.25 -3.23
CA THR A 413 3.68 12.12 -3.78
C THR A 413 2.51 12.29 -2.81
N THR A 414 1.77 13.38 -2.98
CA THR A 414 0.54 13.62 -2.21
C THR A 414 -0.48 12.49 -2.45
N GLY A 415 -1.19 12.08 -1.40
CA GLY A 415 -2.15 10.97 -1.48
C GLY A 415 -1.54 9.56 -1.37
N SER A 416 -0.22 9.42 -1.30
CA SER A 416 0.46 8.12 -1.11
C SER A 416 0.43 7.59 0.32
N GLY A 417 -0.16 8.31 1.28
CA GLY A 417 -0.17 7.93 2.70
C GLY A 417 1.11 8.31 3.45
N LYS A 418 1.71 9.47 3.13
CA LYS A 418 2.90 9.99 3.83
C LYS A 418 2.74 10.02 5.34
N THR A 419 1.60 10.48 5.85
CA THR A 419 1.31 10.54 7.29
C THR A 419 1.39 9.17 7.96
N LEU A 420 0.87 8.11 7.32
CA LEU A 420 0.98 6.74 7.80
C LEU A 420 2.44 6.27 7.81
N THR A 421 3.20 6.59 6.76
CA THR A 421 4.61 6.20 6.64
C THR A 421 5.45 6.92 7.68
N SER A 422 5.30 8.24 7.84
CA SER A 422 6.05 9.06 8.80
C SER A 422 5.72 8.69 10.25
N TYR A 423 4.44 8.38 10.55
CA TYR A 423 4.05 7.79 11.84
C TYR A 423 4.84 6.51 12.13
N LYS A 424 4.84 5.59 11.16
CA LYS A 424 5.50 4.29 11.35
C LYS A 424 7.02 4.41 11.45
N VAL A 425 7.62 5.33 10.68
CA VAL A 425 9.03 5.68 10.80
C VAL A 425 9.32 6.16 12.22
N SER A 426 8.54 7.10 12.75
CA SER A 426 8.73 7.65 14.10
C SER A 426 8.74 6.55 15.17
N ARG A 427 7.86 5.55 15.02
CA ARG A 427 7.81 4.39 15.91
C ARG A 427 9.01 3.45 15.75
N ASN A 428 9.37 3.14 14.51
CA ASN A 428 10.43 2.18 14.21
C ASN A 428 11.83 2.73 14.55
N LEU A 429 12.04 4.04 14.48
CA LEU A 429 13.28 4.68 14.94
C LEU A 429 13.57 4.46 16.41
N LEU A 430 12.54 4.35 17.25
CA LEU A 430 12.71 4.02 18.67
C LEU A 430 13.25 2.59 18.90
N GLN A 431 13.25 1.70 17.91
CA GLN A 431 13.88 0.38 18.03
C GLN A 431 15.41 0.46 17.94
N ILE A 432 15.95 1.58 17.44
CA ILE A 432 17.39 1.81 17.32
C ILE A 432 17.93 2.27 18.68
N PRO A 433 18.81 1.51 19.34
CA PRO A 433 19.27 1.82 20.73
C PRO A 433 19.89 3.21 20.87
N SER A 434 20.48 3.76 19.81
CA SER A 434 21.10 5.08 19.83
C SER A 434 20.11 6.24 19.69
N ILE A 435 18.80 6.01 19.52
CA ILE A 435 17.76 7.05 19.48
C ILE A 435 16.94 6.95 20.75
N GLU A 436 16.97 8.00 21.57
CA GLU A 436 16.26 8.03 22.86
C GLU A 436 14.81 8.47 22.69
N LYS A 437 14.56 9.46 21.82
CA LYS A 437 13.21 9.94 21.51
C LYS A 437 13.10 10.30 20.03
N THR A 438 11.90 10.18 19.51
CA THR A 438 11.55 10.67 18.18
C THR A 438 10.59 11.84 18.31
N ILE A 439 10.88 12.95 17.64
CA ILE A 439 10.03 14.13 17.59
C ILE A 439 9.36 14.18 16.23
N PHE A 440 8.04 14.01 16.22
CA PHE A 440 7.23 14.20 15.02
C PHE A 440 6.76 15.65 14.95
N VAL A 441 7.25 16.36 13.93
CA VAL A 441 6.95 17.79 13.72
C VAL A 441 5.81 17.94 12.73
N ILE A 442 4.70 18.53 13.17
CA ILE A 442 3.52 18.84 12.35
C ILE A 442 3.54 20.32 11.96
N ASP A 443 3.12 20.63 10.74
CA ASP A 443 2.86 22.02 10.36
C ASP A 443 1.60 22.54 11.09
N ARG A 444 1.66 23.78 11.59
CA ARG A 444 0.55 24.41 12.33
C ARG A 444 -0.70 24.60 11.48
N THR A 445 -0.55 24.74 10.17
CA THR A 445 -1.67 24.87 9.22
C THR A 445 -2.34 23.53 8.91
N ASP A 446 -1.64 22.41 9.12
CA ASP A 446 -2.12 21.05 8.91
C ASP A 446 -2.63 20.39 10.20
N LEU A 447 -2.75 21.11 11.29
CA LEU A 447 -3.65 20.77 12.42
C LEU A 447 -5.11 20.72 11.93
N ASP A 448 -5.29 20.53 10.62
CA ASP A 448 -6.56 20.15 10.04
C ASP A 448 -6.97 18.82 10.72
N GLN A 449 -8.16 18.79 11.26
CA GLN A 449 -8.74 17.72 12.07
C GLN A 449 -8.47 16.31 11.52
N GLN A 450 -8.24 16.17 10.19
CA GLN A 450 -7.97 14.89 9.55
C GLN A 450 -6.58 14.30 9.81
N THR A 451 -5.52 15.10 9.79
CA THR A 451 -4.16 14.58 10.01
C THR A 451 -3.95 14.22 11.47
N THR A 452 -4.47 15.08 12.37
CA THR A 452 -4.41 14.84 13.80
C THR A 452 -5.26 13.63 14.20
N SER A 453 -6.50 13.52 13.71
CA SER A 453 -7.36 12.36 14.02
C SER A 453 -6.79 11.05 13.47
N SER A 454 -6.22 11.05 12.27
CA SER A 454 -5.56 9.87 11.71
C SER A 454 -4.35 9.45 12.56
N PHE A 455 -3.55 10.42 12.98
CA PHE A 455 -2.39 10.14 13.81
C PHE A 455 -2.79 9.62 15.20
N GLN A 456 -3.84 10.21 15.81
CA GLN A 456 -4.43 9.73 17.06
C GLN A 456 -4.94 8.30 16.92
N SER A 457 -5.70 8.03 15.85
CA SER A 457 -6.22 6.70 15.55
C SER A 457 -5.13 5.64 15.41
N TYR A 458 -3.97 5.99 14.84
CA TYR A 458 -2.82 5.09 14.74
C TYR A 458 -2.06 4.96 16.06
N ALA A 459 -2.11 5.99 16.90
CA ALA A 459 -1.36 6.09 18.15
C ALA A 459 -2.08 5.51 19.35
N GLU A 460 -3.41 5.35 19.30
CA GLU A 460 -4.25 4.95 20.44
C GLU A 460 -3.80 3.65 21.13
N ASN A 461 -3.22 2.73 20.33
CA ASN A 461 -2.70 1.47 20.84
C ASN A 461 -1.18 1.46 21.03
N ASP A 462 -0.50 2.59 20.80
CA ASP A 462 0.93 2.76 20.96
C ASP A 462 1.21 3.76 22.11
N MET A 463 2.36 3.65 22.78
CA MET A 463 2.80 4.61 23.80
C MET A 463 3.27 5.91 23.12
N ILE A 464 2.36 6.64 22.50
CA ILE A 464 2.64 7.91 21.82
C ILE A 464 1.91 9.01 22.58
N ASP A 465 2.67 9.95 23.13
CA ASP A 465 2.10 11.17 23.66
C ASP A 465 1.88 12.16 22.50
N ILE A 466 0.65 12.53 22.28
CA ILE A 466 0.27 13.62 21.38
C ILE A 466 0.12 14.88 22.22
N ASP A 467 1.05 15.80 22.06
CA ASP A 467 0.98 17.11 22.70
C ASP A 467 0.05 18.03 21.90
N GLU A 468 -1.23 18.08 22.28
CA GLU A 468 -2.27 18.91 21.66
C GLU A 468 -2.40 20.28 22.35
N THR A 469 -1.78 20.46 23.49
CA THR A 469 -1.90 21.68 24.27
C THR A 469 -0.87 22.73 23.83
N ASP A 470 -1.17 24.01 24.00
CA ASP A 470 -0.19 25.09 23.80
C ASP A 470 0.84 25.15 24.96
N ASP A 471 0.79 24.19 25.88
CA ASP A 471 1.65 24.17 27.06
C ASP A 471 3.03 23.57 26.74
N THR A 472 4.06 24.41 26.85
CA THR A 472 5.46 24.03 26.72
C THR A 472 5.97 23.19 27.91
N GLN A 473 5.27 23.20 29.07
CA GLN A 473 5.67 22.45 30.26
C GLN A 473 5.52 20.94 30.04
N GLU A 474 4.45 20.54 29.34
CA GLU A 474 4.23 19.14 28.97
C GLU A 474 5.29 18.65 27.98
N LEU A 475 5.66 19.47 26.99
CA LEU A 475 6.76 19.15 26.08
C LEU A 475 8.07 18.94 26.85
N VAL A 476 8.40 19.83 27.81
CA VAL A 476 9.58 19.69 28.67
C VAL A 476 9.52 18.40 29.50
N LYS A 477 8.36 18.08 30.11
CA LYS A 477 8.14 16.86 30.88
C LYS A 477 8.35 15.61 30.00
N ASN A 478 7.78 15.60 28.79
CA ASN A 478 7.88 14.47 27.86
C ASN A 478 9.31 14.28 27.36
N LEU A 479 10.05 15.35 27.08
CA LEU A 479 11.45 15.26 26.68
C LEU A 479 12.35 14.85 27.87
N ALA A 480 12.04 15.29 29.07
CA ALA A 480 12.80 14.96 30.29
C ALA A 480 12.51 13.58 30.88
N SER A 481 11.46 12.87 30.42
CA SER A 481 11.13 11.51 30.89
C SER A 481 12.19 10.49 30.49
N ASP A 482 12.31 9.39 31.25
CA ASP A 482 13.29 8.32 30.98
C ASP A 482 12.82 7.31 29.92
N ASP A 483 11.53 7.31 29.57
CA ASP A 483 10.92 6.41 28.62
C ASP A 483 11.24 6.79 27.18
N ARG A 484 11.29 5.79 26.31
CA ARG A 484 11.50 5.94 24.87
C ARG A 484 10.15 6.11 24.21
N ARG A 485 9.84 7.32 23.73
CA ARG A 485 8.54 7.66 23.14
C ARG A 485 8.64 8.55 21.89
N VAL A 486 7.56 8.59 21.15
CA VAL A 486 7.34 9.58 20.10
C VAL A 486 6.65 10.78 20.72
N VAL A 487 7.22 11.96 20.55
CA VAL A 487 6.63 13.24 20.96
C VAL A 487 6.13 13.95 19.72
N VAL A 488 4.83 14.23 19.67
CA VAL A 488 4.21 14.96 18.56
C VAL A 488 4.06 16.42 18.95
N THR A 489 4.64 17.33 18.17
CA THR A 489 4.64 18.76 18.51
C THR A 489 4.81 19.64 17.28
N THR A 490 4.73 20.95 17.45
CA THR A 490 4.98 21.94 16.40
C THR A 490 6.32 22.63 16.60
N ILE A 491 6.89 23.14 15.50
CA ILE A 491 8.14 23.90 15.56
C ILE A 491 8.03 25.13 16.46
N GLN A 492 6.82 25.72 16.56
CA GLN A 492 6.56 26.89 17.41
C GLN A 492 6.70 26.55 18.90
N LYS A 493 6.18 25.40 19.34
CA LYS A 493 6.29 24.94 20.72
C LYS A 493 7.74 24.65 21.10
N ILE A 494 8.50 24.00 20.21
CA ILE A 494 9.93 23.73 20.45
C ILE A 494 10.70 25.05 20.60
N ASN A 495 10.46 26.03 19.71
CA ASN A 495 11.10 27.34 19.83
C ASN A 495 10.68 28.12 21.09
N ALA A 496 9.42 27.98 21.52
CA ALA A 496 8.96 28.59 22.78
C ALA A 496 9.65 27.94 24.00
N MET A 497 9.84 26.63 23.98
CA MET A 497 10.59 25.90 24.99
C MET A 497 12.05 26.37 25.08
N ILE A 498 12.73 26.49 23.94
CA ILE A 498 14.13 26.96 23.89
C ILE A 498 14.24 28.36 24.48
N ARG A 499 13.34 29.29 24.11
CA ARG A 499 13.29 30.64 24.70
C ARG A 499 13.13 30.62 26.22
N GLN A 500 12.26 29.73 26.76
CA GLN A 500 12.11 29.57 28.20
C GLN A 500 13.40 29.08 28.90
N PHE A 501 14.19 28.24 28.25
CA PHE A 501 15.51 27.84 28.73
C PHE A 501 16.49 29.02 28.73
N ASP A 502 16.49 29.81 27.65
CA ASP A 502 17.36 31.01 27.55
C ASP A 502 17.00 32.05 28.65
N GLU A 503 15.71 32.15 29.03
CA GLU A 503 15.21 32.96 30.12
C GLU A 503 15.53 32.36 31.53
N GLY A 504 16.25 31.26 31.61
CA GLY A 504 16.63 30.60 32.84
C GLY A 504 15.57 29.69 33.48
N ARG A 505 14.47 29.39 32.75
CA ARG A 505 13.47 28.44 33.24
C ARG A 505 13.94 27.00 33.00
N HIS A 506 13.43 26.06 33.82
CA HIS A 506 13.68 24.61 33.68
C HIS A 506 15.17 24.18 33.68
N GLN A 507 16.06 24.95 34.30
CA GLN A 507 17.52 24.71 34.29
C GLN A 507 17.93 23.30 34.75
N LYS A 508 17.16 22.67 35.65
CA LYS A 508 17.44 21.31 36.14
C LYS A 508 17.42 20.24 35.07
N VAL A 509 16.63 20.43 34.02
CA VAL A 509 16.49 19.47 32.92
C VAL A 509 17.15 19.93 31.61
N TYR A 510 17.64 21.18 31.58
CA TYR A 510 18.23 21.82 30.40
C TYR A 510 19.33 20.96 29.76
N ASN A 511 20.37 20.63 30.54
CA ASN A 511 21.52 19.86 30.04
C ASN A 511 21.12 18.47 29.58
N ARG A 512 20.15 17.83 30.24
CA ARG A 512 19.62 16.53 29.84
C ARG A 512 18.94 16.60 28.50
N ILE A 513 18.01 17.54 28.33
CA ILE A 513 17.25 17.71 27.08
C ILE A 513 18.16 18.07 25.90
N LYS A 514 19.14 18.95 26.12
CA LYS A 514 20.11 19.35 25.11
C LYS A 514 20.97 18.19 24.59
N GLN A 515 21.27 17.21 25.45
CA GLN A 515 22.12 16.06 25.12
C GLN A 515 21.36 14.84 24.56
N LEU A 516 20.04 14.89 24.52
CA LEU A 516 19.23 13.79 24.01
C LEU A 516 19.63 13.42 22.58
N LYS A 517 19.67 12.12 22.33
CA LYS A 517 19.84 11.59 20.97
C LYS A 517 18.47 11.50 20.30
N LEU A 518 18.17 12.47 19.48
CA LEU A 518 16.86 12.68 18.90
C LEU A 518 16.82 12.31 17.41
N ALA A 519 15.65 11.87 16.95
CA ALA A 519 15.31 11.86 15.54
C ALA A 519 14.09 12.75 15.30
N PHE A 520 14.24 13.77 14.48
CA PHE A 520 13.14 14.60 14.01
C PHE A 520 12.55 13.97 12.74
N VAL A 521 11.25 13.78 12.72
CA VAL A 521 10.47 13.37 11.55
C VAL A 521 9.53 14.52 11.21
N VAL A 522 9.73 15.13 10.04
CA VAL A 522 9.07 16.36 9.65
C VAL A 522 8.13 16.08 8.49
N ASP A 523 6.82 16.15 8.72
CA ASP A 523 5.84 16.05 7.62
C ASP A 523 5.74 17.39 6.88
N GLU A 524 5.43 17.32 5.56
CA GLU A 524 5.43 18.45 4.63
C GLU A 524 6.67 19.36 4.81
N CYS A 525 7.84 18.76 4.88
CA CYS A 525 9.10 19.38 5.30
C CYS A 525 9.52 20.60 4.46
N HIS A 526 9.06 20.69 3.20
CA HIS A 526 9.33 21.85 2.32
C HIS A 526 8.79 23.18 2.88
N ARG A 527 7.80 23.14 3.80
CA ARG A 527 7.17 24.30 4.41
C ARG A 527 7.14 24.29 5.94
N ALA A 528 7.10 23.12 6.56
CA ALA A 528 6.94 22.99 8.01
C ALA A 528 8.12 23.58 8.80
N VAL A 529 9.35 23.41 8.28
CA VAL A 529 10.58 23.88 8.94
C VAL A 529 11.45 24.65 7.94
N THR A 530 11.65 25.95 8.19
CA THR A 530 12.59 26.75 7.38
C THR A 530 14.04 26.38 7.71
N PRO A 531 14.99 26.52 6.75
CA PRO A 531 16.41 26.23 6.99
C PRO A 531 17.00 26.98 8.20
N GLU A 532 16.58 28.24 8.40
CA GLU A 532 16.99 29.03 9.55
C GLU A 532 16.52 28.43 10.88
N ARG A 533 15.28 27.99 10.95
CA ARG A 533 14.71 27.36 12.14
C ARG A 533 15.37 26.01 12.43
N GLN A 534 15.62 25.22 11.39
CA GLN A 534 16.31 23.94 11.56
C GLN A 534 17.71 24.15 12.14
N ARG A 535 18.49 25.06 11.57
CA ARG A 535 19.83 25.42 12.07
C ARG A 535 19.81 25.85 13.53
N HIS A 536 18.80 26.65 13.93
CA HIS A 536 18.64 27.04 15.34
C HIS A 536 18.39 25.84 16.24
N LEU A 537 17.56 24.89 15.82
CA LEU A 537 17.30 23.66 16.56
C LEU A 537 18.50 22.71 16.62
N GLU A 538 19.27 22.61 15.55
CA GLU A 538 20.51 21.80 15.48
C GLU A 538 21.59 22.34 16.43
N HIS A 539 21.66 23.66 16.61
CA HIS A 539 22.52 24.26 17.61
C HIS A 539 22.10 23.94 19.05
N PHE A 540 20.81 23.82 19.29
CA PHE A 540 20.30 23.43 20.59
C PHE A 540 20.41 21.90 20.82
N PHE A 541 19.93 21.09 19.88
CA PHE A 541 19.96 19.62 19.94
C PHE A 541 21.15 19.08 19.15
N THR A 542 22.32 19.05 19.76
CA THR A 542 23.58 18.70 19.10
C THR A 542 23.68 17.25 18.63
N ASN A 543 22.81 16.35 19.10
CA ASN A 543 22.76 14.93 18.76
C ASN A 543 21.47 14.57 18.01
N SER A 544 21.02 15.40 17.07
CA SER A 544 19.78 15.18 16.32
C SER A 544 20.03 14.66 14.91
N LEU A 545 19.10 13.81 14.44
CA LEU A 545 18.96 13.39 13.05
C LEU A 545 17.64 13.95 12.49
N TRP A 546 17.61 14.26 11.20
CA TRP A 546 16.46 14.91 10.56
C TRP A 546 15.98 14.13 9.35
N TYR A 547 14.71 13.77 9.35
CA TYR A 547 14.06 13.03 8.27
C TYR A 547 12.85 13.81 7.76
N GLY A 548 13.00 14.43 6.58
CA GLY A 548 11.93 15.20 5.93
C GLY A 548 11.02 14.32 5.08
N PHE A 549 9.71 14.51 5.16
CA PHE A 549 8.73 13.92 4.23
C PHE A 549 8.09 15.01 3.41
N THR A 550 8.05 14.84 2.09
CA THR A 550 7.44 15.81 1.19
C THR A 550 6.96 15.18 -0.12
N GLY A 551 5.87 15.72 -0.68
CA GLY A 551 5.43 15.40 -2.05
C GLY A 551 6.03 16.33 -3.10
N THR A 552 6.56 17.48 -2.68
CA THR A 552 7.05 18.56 -3.53
C THR A 552 8.40 19.06 -3.02
N PRO A 553 9.50 18.28 -3.22
CA PRO A 553 10.83 18.75 -2.84
C PRO A 553 11.18 20.04 -3.56
N ILE A 554 12.02 20.85 -2.93
CA ILE A 554 12.60 22.04 -3.54
C ILE A 554 13.92 21.62 -4.19
N PHE A 555 13.95 21.70 -5.51
CA PHE A 555 15.11 21.37 -6.34
C PHE A 555 15.88 22.63 -6.75
N THR A 556 16.93 22.45 -7.53
CA THR A 556 17.76 23.56 -8.06
C THR A 556 16.95 24.50 -8.97
N GLU A 557 15.98 23.94 -9.72
CA GLU A 557 15.13 24.68 -10.68
C GLU A 557 14.13 25.60 -9.98
N ASN A 558 13.71 25.28 -8.78
CA ASN A 558 12.74 26.06 -7.98
C ASN A 558 13.28 26.44 -6.60
N LYS A 559 14.61 26.59 -6.50
CA LYS A 559 15.30 26.87 -5.24
C LYS A 559 14.81 28.15 -4.57
N ARG A 560 14.88 28.17 -3.24
CA ARG A 560 14.57 29.33 -2.41
C ARG A 560 15.53 30.48 -2.72
N GLU A 561 15.08 31.71 -2.44
CA GLU A 561 15.97 32.88 -2.47
C GLU A 561 17.16 32.69 -1.53
N GLN A 562 18.35 33.11 -1.98
CA GLN A 562 19.55 33.00 -1.18
C GLN A 562 19.50 33.97 0.01
N LYS A 563 19.64 33.42 1.21
CA LYS A 563 19.73 34.18 2.47
C LYS A 563 21.01 33.78 3.22
N GLY A 564 22.10 34.45 2.89
CA GLY A 564 23.42 34.11 3.43
C GLY A 564 23.84 32.70 3.01
N ASP A 565 24.21 31.87 3.98
CA ASP A 565 24.64 30.47 3.81
C ASP A 565 23.54 29.44 4.14
N LEU A 566 22.25 29.87 4.15
CA LEU A 566 21.14 28.97 4.39
C LEU A 566 20.84 28.08 3.18
N ALA A 567 20.40 26.86 3.43
CA ALA A 567 20.02 25.88 2.43
C ALA A 567 18.91 26.43 1.50
N GLN A 568 19.08 26.26 0.20
CA GLN A 568 18.11 26.69 -0.81
C GLN A 568 17.23 25.53 -1.30
N THR A 569 17.75 24.29 -1.25
CA THR A 569 17.06 23.09 -1.72
C THR A 569 16.69 22.16 -0.55
N THR A 570 15.83 21.16 -0.81
CA THR A 570 15.49 20.15 0.19
C THR A 570 16.71 19.27 0.52
N GLU A 571 17.53 18.97 -0.48
CA GLU A 571 18.74 18.16 -0.31
C GLU A 571 19.80 18.89 0.53
N GLU A 572 20.03 20.17 0.28
CA GLU A 572 20.93 20.99 1.11
C GLU A 572 20.45 21.09 2.56
N GLN A 573 19.13 21.04 2.79
CA GLN A 573 18.54 21.19 4.12
C GLN A 573 18.53 19.88 4.92
N TYR A 574 18.20 18.75 4.29
CA TYR A 574 17.98 17.47 4.98
C TYR A 574 19.04 16.41 4.66
N GLY A 575 19.83 16.58 3.59
CA GLY A 575 20.71 15.55 3.04
C GLY A 575 20.07 14.79 1.89
N ASP A 576 20.59 13.61 1.56
CA ASP A 576 20.22 12.81 0.41
C ASP A 576 18.74 12.41 0.39
N CYS A 577 18.19 12.24 -0.83
CA CYS A 577 16.90 11.58 -1.01
C CYS A 577 17.05 10.08 -0.72
N LEU A 578 16.54 9.63 0.43
CA LEU A 578 16.69 8.24 0.88
C LEU A 578 15.77 7.28 0.16
N HIS A 579 14.58 7.75 -0.26
CA HIS A 579 13.62 6.98 -1.03
C HIS A 579 12.67 7.90 -1.79
N GLN A 580 12.27 7.47 -3.00
CA GLN A 580 11.31 8.22 -3.82
C GLN A 580 10.15 7.33 -4.26
N TYR A 581 8.96 7.91 -4.24
CA TYR A 581 7.73 7.35 -4.82
C TYR A 581 6.94 8.50 -5.43
N THR A 582 7.20 8.75 -6.70
CA THR A 582 6.69 9.93 -7.40
C THR A 582 5.25 9.72 -7.87
N VAL A 583 4.67 10.77 -8.44
CA VAL A 583 3.32 10.69 -9.00
C VAL A 583 3.22 9.65 -10.13
N LYS A 584 4.32 9.42 -10.86
CA LYS A 584 4.40 8.45 -11.95
C LYS A 584 4.19 7.02 -11.44
N GLU A 585 4.96 6.62 -10.42
CA GLU A 585 4.82 5.32 -9.78
C GLU A 585 3.43 5.17 -9.12
N ALA A 586 2.95 6.23 -8.47
CA ALA A 586 1.68 6.20 -7.76
C ALA A 586 0.46 6.06 -8.71
N ILE A 587 0.51 6.65 -9.91
CA ILE A 587 -0.50 6.46 -10.95
C ILE A 587 -0.41 5.04 -11.52
N HIS A 588 0.81 4.57 -11.83
CA HIS A 588 1.03 3.22 -12.33
C HIS A 588 0.46 2.17 -11.36
N ASP A 589 0.70 2.32 -10.07
CA ASP A 589 0.22 1.43 -9.02
C ASP A 589 -1.26 1.65 -8.65
N LYS A 590 -1.93 2.61 -9.30
CA LYS A 590 -3.31 3.02 -8.98
C LYS A 590 -3.49 3.45 -7.52
N ALA A 591 -2.42 3.91 -6.90
CA ALA A 591 -2.45 4.46 -5.54
C ALA A 591 -3.07 5.86 -5.50
N VAL A 592 -2.89 6.61 -6.57
CA VAL A 592 -3.54 7.90 -6.82
C VAL A 592 -4.24 7.89 -8.17
N LEU A 593 -5.19 8.80 -8.36
CA LEU A 593 -5.87 8.96 -9.63
C LEU A 593 -4.91 9.57 -10.67
N GLY A 594 -4.99 9.08 -11.90
CA GLY A 594 -4.32 9.73 -13.02
C GLY A 594 -4.95 11.09 -13.34
N PHE A 595 -4.19 11.94 -14.01
CA PHE A 595 -4.65 13.24 -14.49
C PHE A 595 -4.10 13.50 -15.89
N ASN A 596 -4.82 14.30 -16.64
CA ASN A 596 -4.38 14.79 -17.95
C ASN A 596 -3.99 16.26 -17.83
N VAL A 597 -2.90 16.63 -18.50
CA VAL A 597 -2.45 18.03 -18.61
C VAL A 597 -2.81 18.53 -19.99
N GLU A 598 -3.50 19.68 -20.03
CA GLU A 598 -3.85 20.36 -21.27
C GLU A 598 -3.37 21.80 -21.18
N TYR A 599 -2.56 22.18 -22.14
CA TYR A 599 -2.09 23.55 -22.27
C TYR A 599 -3.02 24.31 -23.21
N GLN A 600 -3.53 25.44 -22.76
CA GLN A 600 -4.36 26.35 -23.57
C GLN A 600 -3.75 27.73 -23.56
N THR A 601 -3.52 28.30 -24.73
CA THR A 601 -3.11 29.70 -24.84
C THR A 601 -4.33 30.58 -24.98
N THR A 602 -4.35 31.66 -24.21
CA THR A 602 -5.33 32.75 -24.30
C THR A 602 -4.71 34.00 -24.91
N MET A 603 -3.43 33.95 -25.25
CA MET A 603 -2.66 35.02 -25.87
C MET A 603 -1.92 34.47 -27.13
N PRO A 604 -2.65 34.16 -28.24
CA PRO A 604 -2.01 33.62 -29.42
C PRO A 604 -1.04 34.61 -30.05
N GLY A 605 0.16 34.13 -30.43
CA GLY A 605 1.18 34.92 -31.11
C GLY A 605 2.26 35.50 -30.18
N TRP A 606 2.23 35.17 -28.88
CA TRP A 606 3.27 35.55 -27.92
C TRP A 606 3.98 34.28 -27.38
N ALA A 607 5.31 34.33 -27.28
CA ALA A 607 6.05 33.35 -26.52
C ALA A 607 5.88 33.62 -25.01
N GLU A 608 5.97 32.56 -24.18
CA GLU A 608 5.70 32.64 -22.75
C GLU A 608 6.65 33.61 -22.02
N ASP A 609 7.90 33.69 -22.49
CA ASP A 609 8.96 34.57 -22.02
C ASP A 609 8.81 36.03 -22.49
N GLU A 610 7.94 36.31 -23.44
CA GLU A 610 7.66 37.64 -23.98
C GLU A 610 6.43 38.30 -23.32
N ILE A 611 5.73 37.60 -22.40
CA ILE A 611 4.50 38.10 -21.79
C ILE A 611 4.81 38.76 -20.44
N ASP A 612 4.68 40.08 -20.41
CA ASP A 612 4.75 40.84 -19.16
C ASP A 612 3.66 40.46 -18.17
N GLU A 613 3.99 40.40 -16.87
CA GLU A 613 3.05 39.99 -15.82
C GLU A 613 1.75 40.83 -15.78
N GLU A 614 1.82 42.11 -16.13
CA GLU A 614 0.68 42.99 -16.17
C GLU A 614 -0.36 42.55 -17.21
N ARG A 615 0.04 41.84 -18.25
CA ARG A 615 -0.89 41.35 -19.27
C ARG A 615 -1.80 40.23 -18.77
N TYR A 616 -1.37 39.50 -17.75
CA TYR A 616 -2.23 38.50 -17.11
C TYR A 616 -3.36 39.14 -16.26
N ASP A 617 -3.29 40.43 -15.96
CA ASP A 617 -4.31 41.22 -15.29
C ASP A 617 -5.25 41.95 -16.26
N ASP A 618 -5.02 41.81 -17.58
CA ASP A 618 -5.92 42.33 -18.61
C ASP A 618 -7.30 41.62 -18.53
N GLU A 619 -8.34 42.41 -18.54
CA GLU A 619 -9.72 41.89 -18.45
C GLU A 619 -10.08 40.99 -19.62
N GLY A 620 -9.59 41.27 -20.83
CA GLY A 620 -9.79 40.45 -22.01
C GLY A 620 -9.17 39.05 -21.88
N HIS A 621 -7.94 38.99 -21.35
CA HIS A 621 -7.28 37.71 -21.01
C HIS A 621 -8.08 36.95 -19.94
N MET A 622 -8.46 37.62 -18.86
CA MET A 622 -9.21 37.00 -17.76
C MET A 622 -10.55 36.44 -18.23
N LEU A 623 -11.26 37.16 -19.11
CA LEU A 623 -12.52 36.72 -19.72
C LEU A 623 -12.29 35.49 -20.63
N ALA A 624 -11.18 35.46 -21.38
CA ALA A 624 -10.83 34.29 -22.21
C ALA A 624 -10.56 33.03 -21.38
N VAL A 625 -9.85 33.16 -20.26
CA VAL A 625 -9.65 32.08 -19.27
C VAL A 625 -11.00 31.61 -18.71
N LEU A 626 -11.87 32.54 -18.32
CA LEU A 626 -13.22 32.20 -17.82
C LEU A 626 -14.08 31.54 -18.88
N ASP A 627 -14.02 31.95 -20.14
CA ASP A 627 -14.71 31.26 -21.23
C ASP A 627 -14.24 29.82 -21.41
N ALA A 628 -12.94 29.61 -21.36
CA ALA A 628 -12.36 28.27 -21.43
C ALA A 628 -12.88 27.36 -20.28
N ILE A 629 -12.96 27.90 -19.06
CA ILE A 629 -13.46 27.14 -17.89
C ILE A 629 -14.98 26.93 -17.98
N LEU A 630 -15.76 27.98 -18.18
CA LEU A 630 -17.22 27.94 -18.03
C LEU A 630 -17.94 27.34 -19.23
N ASN A 631 -17.44 27.58 -20.44
CA ASN A 631 -18.12 27.19 -21.69
C ASN A 631 -17.45 26.06 -22.46
N ARG A 632 -16.10 25.97 -22.44
CA ARG A 632 -15.36 24.97 -23.23
C ARG A 632 -15.01 23.72 -22.47
N SER A 633 -14.96 23.78 -21.12
CA SER A 633 -14.60 22.64 -20.29
C SER A 633 -15.79 21.77 -19.84
N ARG A 634 -16.88 21.75 -20.56
CA ARG A 634 -18.12 21.05 -20.18
C ARG A 634 -17.91 19.55 -19.87
N ARG A 635 -17.17 18.85 -20.70
CA ARG A 635 -16.87 17.42 -20.47
C ARG A 635 -16.03 17.21 -19.22
N LYS A 636 -15.06 18.08 -18.98
CA LYS A 636 -14.16 18.04 -17.81
C LYS A 636 -14.89 18.33 -16.51
N LEU A 637 -15.87 19.25 -16.55
CA LEU A 637 -16.72 19.57 -15.43
C LEU A 637 -17.82 18.51 -15.16
N GLY A 638 -17.85 17.43 -15.92
CA GLY A 638 -18.80 16.33 -15.72
C GLY A 638 -20.23 16.67 -16.09
N PHE A 639 -20.48 17.66 -16.98
CA PHE A 639 -21.80 17.91 -17.57
C PHE A 639 -22.21 16.73 -18.41
N GLN A 640 -22.89 15.77 -17.83
CA GLN A 640 -23.50 14.66 -18.54
C GLN A 640 -25.00 14.90 -18.70
N ASN A 641 -25.51 14.59 -19.89
CA ASN A 641 -26.88 14.66 -20.35
C ASN A 641 -27.95 14.71 -19.23
N GLY A 642 -28.35 15.90 -18.83
CA GLY A 642 -29.52 16.12 -17.98
C GLY A 642 -29.34 15.86 -16.47
N VAL A 643 -28.17 15.48 -16.01
CA VAL A 643 -27.90 15.29 -14.56
C VAL A 643 -27.33 16.59 -14.00
N GLY A 644 -28.10 17.32 -13.17
CA GLY A 644 -27.76 18.62 -12.59
C GLY A 644 -26.60 18.61 -11.56
N LYS A 645 -25.54 17.83 -11.81
CA LYS A 645 -24.35 17.75 -10.96
C LYS A 645 -23.10 18.02 -11.79
N THR A 646 -22.13 18.71 -11.18
CA THR A 646 -20.81 18.96 -11.76
C THR A 646 -19.72 18.48 -10.82
N TYR A 647 -18.52 18.24 -11.37
CA TYR A 647 -17.31 18.13 -10.55
C TYR A 647 -16.89 19.51 -10.05
N GLU A 648 -16.16 19.52 -8.95
CA GLU A 648 -15.52 20.73 -8.42
C GLU A 648 -14.30 21.09 -9.28
N ALA A 649 -14.01 22.40 -9.38
CA ALA A 649 -12.83 22.90 -10.06
C ALA A 649 -12.13 23.96 -9.19
N ILE A 650 -10.80 24.00 -9.27
CA ILE A 650 -9.99 24.99 -8.55
C ILE A 650 -9.27 25.85 -9.59
N LEU A 651 -9.47 27.16 -9.53
CA LEU A 651 -8.68 28.14 -10.26
C LEU A 651 -7.60 28.71 -9.34
N THR A 652 -6.35 28.41 -9.63
CA THR A 652 -5.20 28.93 -8.90
C THR A 652 -4.56 30.08 -9.68
N VAL A 653 -4.28 31.18 -9.00
CA VAL A 653 -3.66 32.37 -9.57
C VAL A 653 -2.51 32.88 -8.69
N LYS A 654 -1.60 33.67 -9.25
CA LYS A 654 -0.35 34.07 -8.62
C LYS A 654 -0.53 34.97 -7.37
N SER A 655 -1.57 35.81 -7.31
CA SER A 655 -1.74 36.75 -6.23
C SER A 655 -3.16 36.80 -5.68
N ILE A 656 -3.32 37.29 -4.45
CA ILE A 656 -4.63 37.55 -3.81
C ILE A 656 -5.42 38.57 -4.61
N ALA A 657 -4.79 39.63 -5.08
CA ALA A 657 -5.44 40.68 -5.88
C ALA A 657 -6.04 40.09 -7.17
N ARG A 658 -5.28 39.24 -7.87
CA ARG A 658 -5.75 38.54 -9.08
C ARG A 658 -6.89 37.57 -8.78
N ALA A 659 -6.82 36.84 -7.65
CA ALA A 659 -7.91 35.97 -7.22
C ALA A 659 -9.20 36.75 -6.96
N GLN A 660 -9.11 37.89 -6.30
CA GLN A 660 -10.24 38.78 -6.06
C GLN A 660 -10.81 39.37 -7.37
N ALA A 661 -9.93 39.73 -8.32
CA ALA A 661 -10.34 40.22 -9.64
C ALA A 661 -11.14 39.14 -10.41
N TYR A 662 -10.64 37.91 -10.47
CA TYR A 662 -11.38 36.80 -11.07
C TYR A 662 -12.71 36.50 -10.38
N TYR A 663 -12.75 36.53 -9.05
CA TYR A 663 -13.99 36.33 -8.29
C TYR A 663 -15.06 37.38 -8.61
N ASN A 664 -14.67 38.64 -8.66
CA ASN A 664 -15.57 39.75 -9.02
C ASN A 664 -16.02 39.65 -10.49
N LEU A 665 -15.09 39.31 -11.39
CA LEU A 665 -15.38 39.14 -12.80
C LEU A 665 -16.37 38.00 -13.06
N ILE A 666 -16.23 36.86 -12.37
CA ILE A 666 -17.21 35.76 -12.46
C ILE A 666 -18.60 36.21 -12.00
N LYS A 667 -18.70 37.01 -10.93
CA LYS A 667 -19.98 37.55 -10.49
C LYS A 667 -20.60 38.45 -11.54
N GLN A 668 -19.82 39.34 -12.15
CA GLN A 668 -20.29 40.24 -13.23
C GLN A 668 -20.73 39.44 -14.47
N VAL A 669 -19.99 38.38 -14.86
CA VAL A 669 -20.40 37.50 -15.94
C VAL A 669 -21.72 36.79 -15.61
N LYS A 670 -21.88 36.33 -14.37
CA LYS A 670 -23.11 35.67 -13.92
C LYS A 670 -24.32 36.63 -13.95
N ASN A 671 -24.11 37.87 -13.61
CA ASN A 671 -25.13 38.91 -13.64
C ASN A 671 -25.42 39.46 -15.05
N GLY A 672 -24.67 39.06 -16.07
CA GLY A 672 -24.82 39.57 -17.44
C GLY A 672 -24.23 40.96 -17.68
N GLU A 673 -23.33 41.43 -16.81
CA GLU A 673 -22.68 42.75 -16.88
C GLU A 673 -21.46 42.77 -17.83
N LYS A 674 -21.07 41.62 -18.36
CA LYS A 674 -19.91 41.47 -19.24
C LYS A 674 -20.27 40.81 -20.58
N SER A 675 -19.40 40.98 -21.57
CA SER A 675 -19.56 40.39 -22.91
C SER A 675 -19.57 38.87 -22.93
N LEU A 676 -18.88 38.25 -21.94
CA LEU A 676 -18.91 36.80 -21.75
C LEU A 676 -20.22 36.38 -21.10
N SER A 677 -20.92 35.46 -21.71
CA SER A 677 -22.14 34.87 -21.16
C SER A 677 -21.98 33.37 -20.94
N ILE A 678 -22.64 32.83 -19.90
CA ILE A 678 -22.75 31.41 -19.70
C ILE A 678 -23.74 30.85 -20.73
N SER A 679 -23.36 29.78 -21.42
CA SER A 679 -24.19 29.23 -22.49
C SER A 679 -25.58 28.82 -21.99
N GLU A 680 -26.61 29.08 -22.75
CA GLU A 680 -28.02 28.79 -22.41
C GLU A 680 -28.25 27.30 -22.13
N ASN A 681 -27.50 26.41 -22.78
CA ASN A 681 -27.58 24.98 -22.53
C ASN A 681 -27.06 24.62 -21.11
N VAL A 682 -26.09 25.37 -20.59
CA VAL A 682 -25.58 25.18 -19.22
C VAL A 682 -26.59 25.73 -18.23
N LYS A 683 -27.16 26.92 -18.48
CA LYS A 683 -28.17 27.53 -17.62
C LYS A 683 -29.43 26.67 -17.49
N LYS A 684 -29.85 26.02 -18.56
CA LYS A 684 -31.01 25.11 -18.55
C LYS A 684 -30.79 23.90 -17.63
N VAL A 685 -29.57 23.36 -17.58
CA VAL A 685 -29.25 22.17 -16.80
C VAL A 685 -28.84 22.54 -15.36
N LEU A 686 -28.19 23.68 -15.22
CA LEU A 686 -27.62 24.19 -13.94
C LEU A 686 -27.91 25.65 -13.79
N PRO A 687 -29.13 26.06 -13.34
CA PRO A 687 -29.54 27.47 -13.25
C PRO A 687 -28.62 28.33 -12.38
N ASP A 688 -28.01 27.74 -11.34
CA ASP A 688 -27.15 28.44 -10.38
C ASP A 688 -25.66 28.43 -10.73
N PHE A 689 -25.28 27.83 -11.87
CA PHE A 689 -23.88 27.71 -12.27
C PHE A 689 -23.28 29.03 -12.74
N PRO A 690 -22.01 29.32 -12.37
CA PRO A 690 -21.18 28.63 -11.42
C PRO A 690 -21.50 29.05 -9.96
N LYS A 691 -21.35 28.09 -9.01
CA LYS A 691 -21.24 28.40 -7.58
C LYS A 691 -19.76 28.60 -7.29
N VAL A 692 -19.37 29.79 -6.82
CA VAL A 692 -17.98 30.19 -6.67
C VAL A 692 -17.72 30.61 -5.24
N ALA A 693 -16.63 30.09 -4.67
CA ALA A 693 -16.05 30.54 -3.42
C ALA A 693 -14.60 31.00 -3.68
N ILE A 694 -14.12 31.95 -2.90
CA ILE A 694 -12.73 32.38 -2.91
C ILE A 694 -12.10 32.02 -1.58
N THR A 695 -10.89 31.40 -1.62
CA THR A 695 -10.07 31.15 -0.45
C THR A 695 -8.69 31.73 -0.66
N TYR A 696 -8.15 32.41 0.33
CA TYR A 696 -6.77 32.84 0.35
C TYR A 696 -6.26 32.90 1.78
N SER A 697 -4.95 32.67 1.93
CA SER A 697 -4.28 32.78 3.23
C SER A 697 -3.51 34.10 3.27
N CYS A 698 -3.83 34.94 4.25
CA CYS A 698 -3.09 36.17 4.54
C CYS A 698 -2.65 36.16 5.99
N LEU A 699 -1.37 36.36 6.23
CA LEU A 699 -0.79 36.45 7.59
C LEU A 699 -1.32 37.64 8.41
N LEU A 700 -2.03 38.60 7.78
CA LEU A 700 -2.47 39.86 8.39
C LEU A 700 -3.98 40.00 8.55
N TYR A 701 -4.82 39.14 7.96
CA TYR A 701 -6.28 39.23 8.07
C TYR A 701 -6.93 37.85 8.15
N THR A 702 -7.40 37.51 9.32
CA THR A 702 -8.40 36.47 9.51
C THR A 702 -9.78 37.07 9.32
N SER A 703 -10.30 37.04 8.10
CA SER A 703 -11.72 37.28 7.87
C SER A 703 -12.46 35.96 7.99
N PRO A 704 -13.56 35.87 8.75
CA PRO A 704 -14.32 34.63 8.84
C PRO A 704 -14.90 34.28 7.46
N SER A 705 -14.77 33.02 7.09
CA SER A 705 -15.37 32.45 5.88
C SER A 705 -16.87 32.77 5.86
N PRO A 706 -17.43 33.28 4.77
CA PRO A 706 -18.89 33.41 4.67
C PRO A 706 -19.49 31.98 4.63
N ARG A 707 -20.44 31.75 5.53
CA ARG A 707 -21.27 30.51 5.60
C ARG A 707 -22.12 30.35 4.37
#